data_d4e42f03a2ffcdc365eff6cfdb46ef33
#
_entry.id   d4e42f03a2ffcdc365eff6cfdb46ef33
#
_cell.length_a   1.000
_cell.length_b   1.000
_cell.length_c   1.000
_cell.angle_alpha   90.00
_cell.angle_beta   90.00
_cell.angle_gamma   90.00
#
_symmetry.space_group_name_H-M   'P 1'
#
loop_
_entity.id
_entity.type
_entity.pdbx_description
1 polymer ?
#
loop_
_entity_poly.entity_id
_entity_poly.type
_entity_poly.pdbx_seq_one_letter_code
_entity_poly.pdbx_strand_id
1 'polypeptide(L)'
;MGAIGATLEDWSHFDFVLGLGANLLPCVPASPNVKVVPGSALEGKAGKIPSAFNGRGEAHGLKDWQKREIAPWEVAQWSNDRRLNLCVRTGPISGIYAFDIDIDDERADEVRGILKAEIGLLSTRWRNNSKKVLMPFRMEEPCKKRRIKLDDGTAIECLADGQQFVACGSHSSGARYQWYPELPSSIPTITLAQLDTIWTTLTSRYAATISSPASTAPAQVPSTETTEVLTTISEDDWQTLLSALRFLLDKVQSNDDWSACGYALLSLQGSRPAEQLWLDFSRKAVGYEPGAAEEWWASHRSQQPRSDWRHVINLARQRGMLRVADPASFEPVPEEPNSDLVDVMPPDVGTARPLIRLSGAEFSSITKQLEEVLSPHVFTQGSHLTRTSEAHSDGAIQRNADAVMLIPATAGWTRIRFGELCDFVKFNPKQQEWVPVAPSTDHIGAFLDRGSWTILRPLDAIARAPFLREDGSICDAPGYDPASRTLYIPSIDFPPIPDDPSRDDALAALARLREPFNEFPWKEAASESAFVSHILAEAARLAMERCPMYFYDAPMAGTGKSTLQEMAARIVHGTEPAMRPWVADEDELRKSLYACLMAGDRSIWFDNVPDGIKVRSSVLEAFLTSAVWKDRKLGESVTNAIPNKTVLVASGNNMTPVSALARRSLVIRLDANTENLRDRVFKIANPRRYIMEHRAQLLIDALTIIKAYLPHNQAGMPVALPSFESWSRLVREPLIWLGMADPVITQLNETDDETRNVGPIFEKLVANFGDRTFTAGDMARIVGGLSDEKNELNDALMQMGCQEPNNPIKVGYWLRASKDKIGSGYKLVHDGHNKFGVRWKLQKTNGDLTNG
;
A
#
# COMPACT_ATOMS: atom_id res chain seq x y z
N MET A 1 -2.39 14.18 3.41
CA MET A 1 -2.51 13.13 2.38
C MET A 1 -1.60 13.54 1.24
N GLY A 2 -0.62 12.71 0.86
CA GLY A 2 0.21 12.96 -0.30
C GLY A 2 -0.67 13.01 -1.55
N ALA A 3 -0.34 13.86 -2.52
CA ALA A 3 -1.05 13.95 -3.79
C ALA A 3 -1.02 12.57 -4.46
N ILE A 4 -2.19 11.96 -4.65
CA ILE A 4 -2.33 10.68 -5.35
C ILE A 4 -2.41 11.02 -6.85
N GLY A 5 -1.50 10.49 -7.64
CA GLY A 5 -1.48 10.65 -9.10
C GLY A 5 -2.63 9.94 -9.80
N ALA A 6 -2.50 9.76 -11.09
CA ALA A 6 -3.42 8.99 -11.91
C ALA A 6 -3.31 7.49 -11.59
N THR A 7 -4.42 6.75 -11.70
CA THR A 7 -4.46 5.30 -11.50
C THR A 7 -3.97 4.57 -12.75
N LEU A 8 -3.60 3.29 -12.61
CA LEU A 8 -3.28 2.46 -13.77
C LEU A 8 -4.46 2.34 -14.74
N GLU A 9 -5.69 2.35 -14.22
CA GLU A 9 -6.92 2.33 -15.02
C GLU A 9 -7.08 3.63 -15.83
N ASP A 10 -6.77 4.81 -15.23
CA ASP A 10 -6.73 6.08 -15.94
C ASP A 10 -5.75 6.01 -17.12
N TRP A 11 -4.52 5.55 -16.89
CA TRP A 11 -3.50 5.41 -17.92
C TRP A 11 -3.93 4.44 -19.02
N SER A 12 -4.45 3.25 -18.65
CA SER A 12 -4.94 2.25 -19.60
C SER A 12 -6.10 2.75 -20.43
N HIS A 13 -7.00 3.54 -19.84
CA HIS A 13 -8.11 4.12 -20.55
C HIS A 13 -7.66 5.11 -21.64
N PHE A 14 -6.74 6.03 -21.30
CA PHE A 14 -6.21 6.99 -22.28
C PHE A 14 -5.31 6.33 -23.33
N ASP A 15 -4.59 5.27 -22.96
CA ASP A 15 -3.73 4.54 -23.89
C ASP A 15 -4.54 3.66 -24.85
N PHE A 16 -5.36 2.75 -24.34
CA PHE A 16 -6.04 1.72 -25.15
C PHE A 16 -7.41 2.14 -25.67
N VAL A 17 -8.25 2.79 -24.85
CA VAL A 17 -9.61 3.16 -25.27
C VAL A 17 -9.56 4.38 -26.19
N LEU A 18 -8.75 5.39 -25.85
CA LEU A 18 -8.64 6.62 -26.65
C LEU A 18 -7.50 6.57 -27.69
N GLY A 19 -6.62 5.56 -27.63
CA GLY A 19 -5.52 5.38 -28.56
C GLY A 19 -4.46 6.47 -28.50
N LEU A 20 -4.18 7.03 -27.31
CA LEU A 20 -3.31 8.18 -27.14
C LEU A 20 -1.90 7.84 -26.63
N GLY A 21 -1.53 6.56 -26.53
CA GLY A 21 -0.32 6.09 -25.87
C GLY A 21 0.94 6.91 -26.16
N ALA A 22 1.27 7.15 -27.42
CA ALA A 22 2.44 7.95 -27.83
C ALA A 22 2.35 9.45 -27.45
N ASN A 23 1.22 9.91 -26.90
CA ASN A 23 0.95 11.30 -26.51
C ASN A 23 0.66 11.48 -25.01
N LEU A 24 0.82 10.41 -24.24
CA LEU A 24 0.68 10.42 -22.79
C LEU A 24 1.99 10.81 -22.13
N LEU A 25 1.91 11.68 -21.14
CA LEU A 25 3.06 12.24 -20.45
C LEU A 25 2.83 12.18 -18.94
N PRO A 26 3.87 11.93 -18.13
CA PRO A 26 3.77 12.03 -16.70
C PRO A 26 3.87 13.50 -16.26
N CYS A 27 3.24 13.82 -15.14
CA CYS A 27 3.40 15.11 -14.49
C CYS A 27 3.42 14.93 -12.97
N VAL A 28 4.49 15.37 -12.33
CA VAL A 28 4.60 15.34 -10.89
C VAL A 28 3.65 16.39 -10.31
N PRO A 29 2.66 16.01 -9.47
CA PRO A 29 1.72 16.96 -8.88
C PRO A 29 2.44 17.94 -7.96
N ALA A 30 1.99 19.18 -7.89
CA ALA A 30 2.51 20.15 -6.94
C ALA A 30 2.16 19.71 -5.51
N SER A 31 3.18 19.42 -4.71
CA SER A 31 3.04 19.06 -3.30
C SER A 31 4.26 19.58 -2.52
N PRO A 32 4.10 20.04 -1.28
CA PRO A 32 5.19 20.51 -0.44
C PRO A 32 6.28 19.44 -0.21
N ASN A 33 5.93 18.18 -0.34
CA ASN A 33 6.84 17.07 -0.08
C ASN A 33 7.63 16.62 -1.32
N VAL A 34 7.41 17.24 -2.47
CA VAL A 34 8.12 16.89 -3.71
C VAL A 34 9.46 17.61 -3.73
N LYS A 35 10.54 16.85 -3.66
CA LYS A 35 11.89 17.37 -3.88
C LYS A 35 12.11 17.54 -5.39
N VAL A 36 12.39 18.75 -5.81
CA VAL A 36 12.72 19.06 -7.21
C VAL A 36 14.23 19.15 -7.37
N VAL A 37 14.74 18.56 -8.46
CA VAL A 37 16.17 18.66 -8.79
C VAL A 37 16.53 20.14 -9.01
N PRO A 38 17.52 20.70 -8.28
CA PRO A 38 17.92 22.09 -8.43
C PRO A 38 18.36 22.43 -9.87
N GLY A 39 17.91 23.56 -10.37
CA GLY A 39 18.15 23.99 -11.76
C GLY A 39 17.36 23.23 -12.83
N SER A 40 16.42 22.37 -12.44
CA SER A 40 15.50 21.71 -13.36
C SER A 40 14.44 22.68 -13.89
N ALA A 41 13.99 22.45 -15.14
CA ALA A 41 12.86 23.18 -15.73
C ALA A 41 11.55 23.06 -14.92
N LEU A 42 11.49 22.15 -13.97
CA LEU A 42 10.34 21.91 -13.08
C LEU A 42 10.28 22.90 -11.90
N GLU A 43 11.37 23.59 -11.61
CA GLU A 43 11.45 24.50 -10.46
C GLU A 43 10.34 25.57 -10.52
N GLY A 44 9.51 25.65 -9.48
CA GLY A 44 8.32 26.53 -9.44
C GLY A 44 7.16 26.12 -10.39
N LYS A 45 7.27 25.00 -11.13
CA LYS A 45 6.31 24.57 -12.14
C LYS A 45 5.74 23.16 -11.93
N ALA A 46 5.92 22.58 -10.75
CA ALA A 46 5.34 21.29 -10.42
C ALA A 46 3.82 21.32 -10.61
N GLY A 47 3.26 20.25 -11.18
CA GLY A 47 1.84 20.15 -11.55
C GLY A 47 1.45 20.92 -12.83
N LYS A 48 2.39 21.62 -13.48
CA LYS A 48 2.12 22.47 -14.66
C LYS A 48 2.84 22.02 -15.92
N ILE A 49 3.92 21.28 -15.81
CA ILE A 49 4.68 20.78 -16.96
C ILE A 49 4.98 19.29 -16.83
N PRO A 50 5.12 18.56 -17.93
CA PRO A 50 5.50 17.18 -17.93
C PRO A 50 6.82 16.93 -17.17
N SER A 51 6.78 15.97 -16.25
CA SER A 51 7.86 15.75 -15.30
C SER A 51 7.78 14.33 -14.70
N ALA A 52 8.92 13.79 -14.28
CA ALA A 52 9.02 12.47 -13.69
C ALA A 52 9.98 12.47 -12.48
N PHE A 53 10.03 11.38 -11.74
CA PHE A 53 11.00 11.17 -10.68
C PHE A 53 12.25 10.46 -11.22
N ASN A 54 13.42 10.88 -10.76
CA ASN A 54 14.67 10.18 -11.00
C ASN A 54 14.84 9.00 -10.03
N GLY A 55 15.91 8.21 -10.22
CA GLY A 55 16.22 7.05 -9.37
C GLY A 55 16.49 7.39 -7.88
N ARG A 56 16.58 8.68 -7.52
CA ARG A 56 16.70 9.16 -6.14
C ARG A 56 15.36 9.67 -5.57
N GLY A 57 14.28 9.56 -6.35
CA GLY A 57 12.96 10.05 -5.94
C GLY A 57 12.81 11.58 -6.03
N GLU A 58 13.70 12.28 -6.74
CA GLU A 58 13.62 13.72 -6.97
C GLU A 58 12.95 14.01 -8.30
N ALA A 59 12.07 15.02 -8.34
CA ALA A 59 11.30 15.37 -9.52
C ALA A 59 12.12 16.25 -10.48
N HIS A 60 11.99 16.00 -11.77
CA HIS A 60 12.61 16.81 -12.83
C HIS A 60 11.68 16.96 -14.02
N GLY A 61 11.78 18.07 -14.76
CA GLY A 61 11.04 18.29 -16.00
C GLY A 61 11.53 17.38 -17.12
N LEU A 62 10.61 16.88 -17.94
CA LEU A 62 10.98 16.12 -19.13
C LEU A 62 11.52 17.06 -20.20
N LYS A 63 12.71 16.72 -20.75
CA LYS A 63 13.32 17.49 -21.83
C LYS A 63 12.58 17.21 -23.16
N ASP A 64 12.42 18.26 -23.99
CA ASP A 64 11.91 18.20 -25.35
C ASP A 64 10.57 17.43 -25.50
N TRP A 65 9.79 17.32 -24.42
CA TRP A 65 8.54 16.57 -24.39
C TRP A 65 7.54 16.97 -25.47
N GLN A 66 7.62 18.22 -25.98
CA GLN A 66 6.75 18.73 -27.03
C GLN A 66 6.92 17.99 -28.37
N LYS A 67 8.14 17.52 -28.65
CA LYS A 67 8.51 16.91 -29.95
C LYS A 67 9.02 15.48 -29.81
N ARG A 68 9.32 15.03 -28.62
CA ARG A 68 9.90 13.73 -28.32
C ARG A 68 8.92 12.62 -28.71
N GLU A 69 9.40 11.56 -29.35
CA GLU A 69 8.70 10.29 -29.47
C GLU A 69 8.68 9.59 -28.11
N ILE A 70 7.53 9.09 -27.73
CA ILE A 70 7.31 8.41 -26.46
C ILE A 70 7.13 6.93 -26.77
N ALA A 71 8.05 6.13 -26.23
CA ALA A 71 7.99 4.68 -26.42
C ALA A 71 6.94 4.04 -25.50
N PRO A 72 6.26 2.95 -25.92
CA PRO A 72 5.24 2.27 -25.11
C PRO A 72 5.75 1.83 -23.72
N TRP A 73 7.02 1.42 -23.62
CA TRP A 73 7.61 1.02 -22.35
C TRP A 73 7.74 2.19 -21.35
N GLU A 74 7.90 3.43 -21.85
CA GLU A 74 7.94 4.63 -20.98
C GLU A 74 6.56 4.90 -20.39
N VAL A 75 5.50 4.78 -21.20
CA VAL A 75 4.11 4.91 -20.73
C VAL A 75 3.82 3.82 -19.69
N ALA A 76 4.22 2.58 -19.96
CA ALA A 76 4.09 1.47 -19.01
C ALA A 76 4.86 1.71 -17.71
N GLN A 77 6.06 2.30 -17.78
CA GLN A 77 6.82 2.67 -16.58
C GLN A 77 6.14 3.78 -15.78
N TRP A 78 5.64 4.83 -16.45
CA TRP A 78 4.98 5.96 -15.78
C TRP A 78 3.63 5.57 -15.19
N SER A 79 2.86 4.72 -15.86
CA SER A 79 1.56 4.24 -15.39
C SER A 79 1.64 3.43 -14.08
N ASN A 80 2.78 2.82 -13.81
CA ASN A 80 3.04 2.10 -12.57
C ASN A 80 3.44 3.03 -11.40
N ASP A 81 3.78 4.30 -11.66
CA ASP A 81 4.11 5.25 -10.60
C ASP A 81 2.89 6.09 -10.21
N ARG A 82 2.17 5.66 -9.19
CA ARG A 82 0.97 6.31 -8.65
C ARG A 82 1.20 7.72 -8.09
N ARG A 83 2.43 8.20 -8.06
CA ARG A 83 2.75 9.58 -7.68
C ARG A 83 2.60 10.55 -8.85
N LEU A 84 2.46 10.04 -10.08
CA LEU A 84 2.42 10.83 -11.30
C LEU A 84 0.98 11.08 -11.75
N ASN A 85 0.68 12.32 -12.09
CA ASN A 85 -0.51 12.65 -12.85
C ASN A 85 -0.32 12.23 -14.30
N LEU A 86 -1.42 11.92 -14.96
CA LEU A 86 -1.49 11.69 -16.40
C LEU A 86 -1.76 13.00 -17.13
N CYS A 87 -0.89 13.34 -18.08
CA CYS A 87 -1.09 14.44 -19.01
C CYS A 87 -1.25 13.97 -20.44
N VAL A 88 -1.98 14.74 -21.23
CA VAL A 88 -2.14 14.54 -22.67
C VAL A 88 -1.47 15.70 -23.40
N ARG A 89 -0.57 15.39 -24.34
CA ARG A 89 0.06 16.37 -25.23
C ARG A 89 -0.97 16.87 -26.24
N THR A 90 -1.00 18.20 -26.47
CA THR A 90 -1.88 18.81 -27.46
C THR A 90 -1.13 19.25 -28.71
N GLY A 91 -1.87 19.45 -29.81
CA GLY A 91 -1.36 19.92 -31.09
C GLY A 91 -1.32 18.84 -32.20
N PRO A 92 -0.70 19.16 -33.33
CA PRO A 92 -0.79 18.34 -34.55
C PRO A 92 -0.20 16.92 -34.38
N ILE A 93 0.79 16.72 -33.49
CA ILE A 93 1.38 15.40 -33.23
C ILE A 93 0.36 14.44 -32.61
N SER A 94 -0.49 14.93 -31.71
CA SER A 94 -1.53 14.12 -31.03
C SER A 94 -2.87 14.15 -31.76
N GLY A 95 -3.11 15.13 -32.58
CA GLY A 95 -4.44 15.49 -33.12
C GLY A 95 -5.42 15.95 -32.04
N ILE A 96 -4.95 16.14 -30.80
CA ILE A 96 -5.77 16.54 -29.63
C ILE A 96 -5.56 18.02 -29.34
N TYR A 97 -6.65 18.70 -29.10
CA TYR A 97 -6.73 20.09 -28.68
C TYR A 97 -7.67 20.16 -27.47
N ALA A 98 -7.73 21.29 -26.78
CA ALA A 98 -8.68 21.43 -25.68
C ALA A 98 -9.11 22.88 -25.46
N PHE A 99 -10.38 23.09 -25.14
CA PHE A 99 -10.83 24.33 -24.53
C PHE A 99 -10.50 24.28 -23.04
N ASP A 100 -9.67 25.18 -22.57
CA ASP A 100 -9.34 25.36 -21.16
C ASP A 100 -10.00 26.64 -20.65
N ILE A 101 -11.03 26.46 -19.82
CA ILE A 101 -11.86 27.56 -19.31
C ILE A 101 -11.38 27.86 -17.89
N ASP A 102 -10.49 28.82 -17.78
CA ASP A 102 -9.86 29.26 -16.54
C ASP A 102 -10.71 30.36 -15.87
N ILE A 103 -12.02 30.11 -15.72
CA ILE A 103 -13.02 30.96 -15.09
C ILE A 103 -13.63 30.20 -13.92
N ASP A 104 -13.69 30.84 -12.73
CA ASP A 104 -14.12 30.17 -11.49
C ASP A 104 -15.48 30.68 -10.97
N ASP A 105 -16.33 31.16 -11.85
CA ASP A 105 -17.68 31.63 -11.57
C ASP A 105 -18.70 31.14 -12.62
N GLU A 106 -19.94 31.69 -12.61
CA GLU A 106 -21.06 31.24 -13.45
C GLU A 106 -20.81 31.44 -14.95
N ARG A 107 -19.89 32.30 -15.34
CA ARG A 107 -19.49 32.49 -16.76
C ARG A 107 -18.87 31.22 -17.35
N ALA A 108 -18.24 30.35 -16.51
CA ALA A 108 -17.75 29.03 -16.96
C ALA A 108 -18.91 28.17 -17.50
N ASP A 109 -20.07 28.22 -16.86
CA ASP A 109 -21.26 27.47 -17.27
C ASP A 109 -21.86 28.06 -18.56
N GLU A 110 -21.81 29.39 -18.74
CA GLU A 110 -22.22 30.05 -19.98
C GLU A 110 -21.34 29.66 -21.17
N VAL A 111 -20.00 29.66 -20.98
CA VAL A 111 -19.04 29.21 -21.99
C VAL A 111 -19.29 27.76 -22.37
N ARG A 112 -19.52 26.88 -21.41
CA ARG A 112 -19.88 25.47 -21.64
C ARG A 112 -21.21 25.37 -22.45
N GLY A 113 -22.17 26.22 -22.15
CA GLY A 113 -23.44 26.29 -22.88
C GLY A 113 -23.25 26.65 -24.37
N ILE A 114 -22.38 27.63 -24.66
CA ILE A 114 -22.02 28.01 -26.03
C ILE A 114 -21.34 26.85 -26.75
N LEU A 115 -20.34 26.23 -26.15
CA LEU A 115 -19.64 25.09 -26.73
C LEU A 115 -20.60 23.91 -26.99
N LYS A 116 -21.49 23.62 -26.04
CA LYS A 116 -22.50 22.57 -26.21
C LYS A 116 -23.48 22.84 -27.36
N ALA A 117 -23.86 24.08 -27.56
CA ALA A 117 -24.79 24.48 -28.66
C ALA A 117 -24.14 24.31 -30.04
N GLU A 118 -22.84 24.58 -30.16
CA GLU A 118 -22.11 24.57 -31.44
C GLU A 118 -21.57 23.17 -31.82
N ILE A 119 -21.11 22.38 -30.85
CA ILE A 119 -20.40 21.10 -31.09
C ILE A 119 -20.98 19.92 -30.30
N GLY A 120 -22.09 20.10 -29.60
CA GLY A 120 -22.73 19.06 -28.82
C GLY A 120 -22.11 18.86 -27.44
N LEU A 121 -22.44 17.72 -26.79
CA LEU A 121 -21.96 17.41 -25.47
C LEU A 121 -20.50 16.94 -25.52
N LEU A 122 -19.60 17.72 -24.91
CA LEU A 122 -18.19 17.37 -24.74
C LEU A 122 -17.94 16.76 -23.37
N SER A 123 -17.14 15.69 -23.32
CA SER A 123 -16.60 15.19 -22.06
C SER A 123 -15.80 16.28 -21.39
N THR A 124 -16.13 16.56 -20.14
CA THR A 124 -15.61 17.71 -19.41
C THR A 124 -14.79 17.25 -18.22
N ARG A 125 -13.50 17.62 -18.18
CA ARG A 125 -12.66 17.45 -16.99
C ARG A 125 -12.93 18.62 -16.04
N TRP A 126 -13.16 18.31 -14.78
CA TRP A 126 -13.47 19.28 -13.73
C TRP A 126 -12.86 18.88 -12.38
N ARG A 127 -13.09 19.64 -11.33
CA ARG A 127 -12.76 19.33 -9.95
C ARG A 127 -13.79 19.96 -9.00
N ASN A 128 -14.02 19.31 -7.86
CA ASN A 128 -15.09 19.65 -6.93
C ASN A 128 -14.93 20.98 -6.17
N ASN A 129 -13.76 21.61 -6.24
CA ASN A 129 -13.45 22.87 -5.56
C ASN A 129 -13.24 24.04 -6.51
N SER A 130 -13.71 23.96 -7.77
CA SER A 130 -13.54 25.01 -8.76
C SER A 130 -14.50 24.82 -9.91
N LYS A 131 -15.00 25.91 -10.51
CA LYS A 131 -15.80 25.89 -11.73
C LYS A 131 -14.96 25.80 -13.02
N LYS A 132 -13.62 25.91 -12.91
CA LYS A 132 -12.71 25.76 -14.04
C LYS A 132 -12.81 24.39 -14.66
N VAL A 133 -12.94 24.33 -15.98
CA VAL A 133 -13.16 23.09 -16.72
C VAL A 133 -12.30 23.02 -17.98
N LEU A 134 -12.07 21.81 -18.45
CA LEU A 134 -11.36 21.55 -19.69
C LEU A 134 -12.14 20.54 -20.53
N MET A 135 -12.21 20.78 -21.82
CA MET A 135 -12.95 19.95 -22.78
C MET A 135 -12.05 19.63 -23.98
N PRO A 136 -11.59 18.39 -24.15
CA PRO A 136 -10.74 17.99 -25.27
C PRO A 136 -11.59 17.75 -26.54
N PHE A 137 -10.96 18.00 -27.67
CA PHE A 137 -11.49 17.69 -29.00
C PHE A 137 -10.38 17.30 -29.96
N ARG A 138 -10.70 16.64 -31.07
CA ARG A 138 -9.78 16.30 -32.16
C ARG A 138 -9.93 17.29 -33.32
N MET A 139 -8.82 17.52 -34.03
CA MET A 139 -8.80 18.22 -35.33
C MET A 139 -7.79 17.57 -36.25
N GLU A 140 -8.12 17.45 -37.52
CA GLU A 140 -7.21 17.02 -38.57
C GLU A 140 -6.34 18.18 -39.06
N GLU A 141 -6.92 19.39 -39.14
CA GLU A 141 -6.21 20.59 -39.51
C GLU A 141 -5.52 21.25 -38.30
N PRO A 142 -4.23 21.60 -38.41
CA PRO A 142 -3.53 22.22 -37.28
C PRO A 142 -4.05 23.64 -37.01
N CYS A 143 -4.31 23.93 -35.74
CA CYS A 143 -4.62 25.27 -35.28
C CYS A 143 -3.54 25.83 -34.36
N LYS A 144 -3.45 27.17 -34.32
CA LYS A 144 -2.60 27.90 -33.38
C LYS A 144 -3.31 28.05 -32.03
N LYS A 145 -2.53 28.19 -30.97
CA LYS A 145 -3.04 28.57 -29.64
C LYS A 145 -3.88 29.86 -29.76
N ARG A 146 -5.07 29.84 -29.10
CA ARG A 146 -5.95 31.01 -29.00
C ARG A 146 -6.21 31.33 -27.55
N ARG A 147 -6.38 32.59 -27.23
CA ARG A 147 -6.66 33.04 -25.86
C ARG A 147 -7.54 34.30 -25.88
N ILE A 148 -8.62 34.25 -25.11
CA ILE A 148 -9.42 35.39 -24.74
C ILE A 148 -9.12 35.70 -23.28
N LYS A 149 -8.60 36.88 -22.99
CA LYS A 149 -8.35 37.34 -21.62
C LYS A 149 -9.51 38.21 -21.18
N LEU A 150 -10.09 37.93 -20.02
CA LEU A 150 -11.17 38.71 -19.42
C LEU A 150 -10.60 39.83 -18.52
N ASP A 151 -11.42 40.81 -18.17
CA ASP A 151 -11.00 42.00 -17.42
C ASP A 151 -10.51 41.66 -15.97
N ASP A 152 -10.99 40.57 -15.39
CA ASP A 152 -10.60 40.08 -14.07
C ASP A 152 -9.33 39.20 -14.07
N GLY A 153 -8.67 39.08 -15.24
CA GLY A 153 -7.48 38.28 -15.40
C GLY A 153 -7.72 36.79 -15.68
N THR A 154 -8.97 36.32 -15.62
CA THR A 154 -9.35 34.96 -16.08
C THR A 154 -9.22 34.82 -17.59
N ALA A 155 -9.27 33.59 -18.12
CA ALA A 155 -9.10 33.38 -19.54
C ALA A 155 -9.88 32.17 -20.07
N ILE A 156 -10.18 32.22 -21.38
CA ILE A 156 -10.60 31.08 -22.18
C ILE A 156 -9.48 30.79 -23.17
N GLU A 157 -8.93 29.56 -23.12
CA GLU A 157 -7.82 29.20 -24.01
C GLU A 157 -8.19 28.00 -24.90
N CYS A 158 -7.70 27.99 -26.12
CA CYS A 158 -7.61 26.80 -26.94
C CYS A 158 -6.18 26.30 -26.90
N LEU A 159 -5.94 25.19 -26.22
CA LEU A 159 -4.64 24.54 -26.12
C LEU A 159 -4.28 23.87 -27.44
N ALA A 160 -3.08 24.10 -27.93
CA ALA A 160 -2.63 23.66 -29.26
C ALA A 160 -1.17 23.15 -29.20
N ASP A 161 -0.39 23.34 -30.26
CA ASP A 161 0.98 22.82 -30.35
C ASP A 161 1.88 23.31 -29.21
N GLY A 162 2.72 22.39 -28.74
CA GLY A 162 3.68 22.68 -27.66
C GLY A 162 3.05 22.77 -26.26
N GLN A 163 1.76 22.42 -26.10
CA GLN A 163 1.06 22.46 -24.84
C GLN A 163 0.61 21.06 -24.38
N GLN A 164 0.04 20.98 -23.20
CA GLN A 164 -0.50 19.77 -22.60
C GLN A 164 -1.55 20.12 -21.56
N PHE A 165 -2.37 19.17 -21.17
CA PHE A 165 -3.24 19.29 -20.01
C PHE A 165 -3.15 18.07 -19.11
N VAL A 166 -3.37 18.27 -17.82
CA VAL A 166 -3.51 17.15 -16.86
C VAL A 166 -4.88 16.53 -17.05
N ALA A 167 -4.92 15.26 -17.47
CA ALA A 167 -6.17 14.52 -17.67
C ALA A 167 -6.67 13.87 -16.40
N CYS A 168 -5.79 13.20 -15.63
CA CYS A 168 -6.14 12.49 -14.41
C CYS A 168 -5.08 12.71 -13.31
N GLY A 169 -5.49 12.53 -12.06
CA GLY A 169 -4.66 12.70 -10.88
C GLY A 169 -5.10 13.86 -9.99
N SER A 170 -4.17 14.52 -9.30
CA SER A 170 -4.46 15.55 -8.29
C SER A 170 -3.98 16.93 -8.70
N HIS A 171 -4.79 17.94 -8.42
CA HIS A 171 -4.42 19.35 -8.54
C HIS A 171 -3.63 19.82 -7.29
N SER A 172 -2.92 20.93 -7.38
CA SER A 172 -2.15 21.53 -6.26
C SER A 172 -3.01 21.89 -5.04
N SER A 173 -4.31 22.09 -5.21
CA SER A 173 -5.28 22.30 -4.12
C SER A 173 -5.64 21.01 -3.36
N GLY A 174 -5.11 19.85 -3.76
CA GLY A 174 -5.47 18.54 -3.20
C GLY A 174 -6.73 17.91 -3.82
N ALA A 175 -7.50 18.65 -4.61
CA ALA A 175 -8.67 18.10 -5.31
C ALA A 175 -8.24 17.17 -6.45
N ARG A 176 -8.98 16.09 -6.69
CA ARG A 176 -8.79 15.23 -7.86
C ARG A 176 -9.47 15.81 -9.09
N TYR A 177 -8.84 15.58 -10.23
CA TYR A 177 -9.50 15.78 -11.52
C TYR A 177 -10.53 14.68 -11.73
N GLN A 178 -11.71 15.07 -12.18
CA GLN A 178 -12.85 14.21 -12.47
C GLN A 178 -13.37 14.51 -13.89
N TRP A 179 -14.12 13.56 -14.43
CA TRP A 179 -14.73 13.70 -15.76
C TRP A 179 -16.25 13.63 -15.67
N TYR A 180 -16.93 14.38 -16.49
CA TYR A 180 -18.38 14.41 -16.59
C TYR A 180 -18.81 14.17 -18.06
N PRO A 181 -19.79 13.28 -18.31
CA PRO A 181 -20.48 12.43 -17.33
C PRO A 181 -19.58 11.33 -16.73
N GLU A 182 -18.58 10.87 -17.45
CA GLU A 182 -17.58 9.84 -17.10
C GLU A 182 -16.32 10.04 -17.95
N LEU A 183 -15.29 9.21 -17.76
CA LEU A 183 -14.11 9.19 -18.64
C LEU A 183 -14.55 9.08 -20.10
N PRO A 184 -14.01 9.91 -21.02
CA PRO A 184 -14.45 9.92 -22.41
C PRO A 184 -14.18 8.58 -23.10
N SER A 185 -15.19 7.96 -23.65
CA SER A 185 -15.04 6.78 -24.51
C SER A 185 -14.55 7.14 -25.92
N SER A 186 -14.73 8.39 -26.34
CA SER A 186 -14.19 8.97 -27.56
C SER A 186 -14.02 10.47 -27.40
N ILE A 187 -13.10 11.05 -28.18
CA ILE A 187 -12.88 12.51 -28.23
C ILE A 187 -13.47 13.01 -29.56
N PRO A 188 -14.47 13.92 -29.53
CA PRO A 188 -15.16 14.39 -30.74
C PRO A 188 -14.22 15.16 -31.65
N THR A 189 -14.39 15.02 -32.95
CA THR A 189 -13.63 15.76 -33.96
C THR A 189 -14.43 17.00 -34.41
N ILE A 190 -13.74 18.14 -34.45
CA ILE A 190 -14.31 19.40 -35.00
C ILE A 190 -13.43 19.89 -36.14
N THR A 191 -14.02 20.65 -37.07
CA THR A 191 -13.30 21.30 -38.17
C THR A 191 -12.73 22.65 -37.73
N LEU A 192 -11.74 23.15 -38.47
CA LEU A 192 -11.20 24.48 -38.22
C LEU A 192 -12.29 25.57 -38.35
N ALA A 193 -13.21 25.43 -39.30
CA ALA A 193 -14.34 26.35 -39.49
C ALA A 193 -15.27 26.39 -38.29
N GLN A 194 -15.58 25.23 -37.68
CA GLN A 194 -16.36 25.17 -36.43
C GLN A 194 -15.61 25.85 -35.27
N LEU A 195 -14.30 25.61 -35.15
CA LEU A 195 -13.49 26.29 -34.14
C LEU A 195 -13.49 27.81 -34.34
N ASP A 196 -13.42 28.30 -35.60
CA ASP A 196 -13.44 29.73 -35.92
C ASP A 196 -14.79 30.37 -35.58
N THR A 197 -15.89 29.68 -35.84
CA THR A 197 -17.24 30.12 -35.46
C THR A 197 -17.37 30.24 -33.95
N ILE A 198 -16.99 29.19 -33.21
CA ILE A 198 -17.01 29.19 -31.75
C ILE A 198 -16.15 30.33 -31.21
N TRP A 199 -14.94 30.48 -31.74
CA TRP A 199 -13.99 31.47 -31.25
C TRP A 199 -14.48 32.90 -31.50
N THR A 200 -15.12 33.14 -32.63
CA THR A 200 -15.78 34.41 -32.95
C THR A 200 -16.90 34.73 -31.99
N THR A 201 -17.74 33.73 -31.68
CA THR A 201 -18.86 33.86 -30.71
C THR A 201 -18.33 34.19 -29.33
N LEU A 202 -17.30 33.43 -28.86
CA LEU A 202 -16.68 33.66 -27.55
C LEU A 202 -15.97 35.02 -27.48
N THR A 203 -15.28 35.43 -28.54
CA THR A 203 -14.61 36.72 -28.61
C THR A 203 -15.59 37.89 -28.59
N SER A 204 -16.69 37.80 -29.36
CA SER A 204 -17.69 38.86 -29.36
C SER A 204 -18.39 39.04 -28.02
N ARG A 205 -18.51 37.96 -27.22
CA ARG A 205 -19.19 37.98 -25.92
C ARG A 205 -18.29 38.38 -24.77
N TYR A 206 -17.01 37.97 -24.80
CA TYR A 206 -16.10 38.08 -23.64
C TYR A 206 -14.88 38.98 -23.89
N ALA A 207 -14.59 39.40 -25.12
CA ALA A 207 -13.58 40.43 -25.35
C ALA A 207 -14.21 41.78 -25.12
N ALA A 208 -14.10 42.31 -23.92
CA ALA A 208 -14.51 43.65 -23.61
C ALA A 208 -13.67 44.66 -24.40
N THR A 209 -14.37 45.59 -24.99
CA THR A 209 -13.97 46.87 -25.59
C THR A 209 -12.46 47.18 -25.63
N ILE A 210 -11.83 46.84 -26.73
CA ILE A 210 -10.45 47.23 -26.99
C ILE A 210 -10.44 48.70 -27.43
N SER A 211 -10.02 49.59 -26.56
CA SER A 211 -9.46 50.92 -26.95
C SER A 211 -7.96 50.73 -27.10
N SER A 212 -7.46 50.97 -28.32
CA SER A 212 -6.06 50.84 -28.76
C SER A 212 -5.22 52.01 -28.38
N PRO A 213 -3.91 52.07 -28.77
CA PRO A 213 -2.81 51.59 -27.97
C PRO A 213 -1.81 52.72 -27.62
N ALA A 214 -1.04 52.57 -26.57
CA ALA A 214 0.28 53.25 -26.43
C ALA A 214 1.22 52.46 -25.56
N SER A 215 2.27 52.04 -26.20
CA SER A 215 3.69 52.01 -25.82
C SER A 215 4.11 51.97 -24.37
N THR A 216 4.94 50.93 -24.09
CA THR A 216 6.13 50.87 -23.22
C THR A 216 5.99 50.87 -21.71
N ALA A 217 6.59 49.82 -21.22
CA ALA A 217 7.23 49.55 -19.89
C ALA A 217 6.45 48.63 -18.96
N PRO A 218 7.13 47.77 -18.17
CA PRO A 218 6.53 46.61 -17.54
C PRO A 218 5.68 47.00 -16.35
N ALA A 219 4.38 46.84 -16.50
CA ALA A 219 3.43 47.11 -15.43
C ALA A 219 3.38 45.93 -14.45
N GLN A 220 3.63 46.28 -13.23
CA GLN A 220 3.32 45.51 -12.01
C GLN A 220 1.91 44.89 -12.06
N VAL A 221 1.82 43.67 -11.64
CA VAL A 221 0.54 42.97 -11.43
C VAL A 221 -0.14 43.58 -10.20
N PRO A 222 -1.35 44.12 -10.30
CA PRO A 222 -2.14 44.41 -9.10
C PRO A 222 -2.83 43.12 -8.66
N SER A 223 -2.36 42.54 -7.59
CA SER A 223 -3.14 41.59 -6.78
C SER A 223 -4.12 42.41 -5.97
N THR A 224 -5.36 42.45 -6.38
CA THR A 224 -6.45 43.00 -5.54
C THR A 224 -7.31 41.88 -5.03
N GLU A 225 -6.82 41.16 -4.02
CA GLU A 225 -7.63 40.77 -2.90
C GLU A 225 -7.37 41.82 -1.85
N THR A 226 -8.34 42.70 -1.58
CA THR A 226 -8.35 43.58 -0.43
C THR A 226 -8.62 42.71 0.81
N THR A 227 -7.58 42.00 1.25
CA THR A 227 -7.55 41.53 2.62
C THR A 227 -7.36 42.79 3.47
N GLU A 228 -8.36 43.13 4.32
CA GLU A 228 -8.17 44.21 5.32
C GLU A 228 -6.93 43.86 6.12
N VAL A 229 -5.88 44.64 5.94
CA VAL A 229 -4.63 44.46 6.65
C VAL A 229 -4.86 44.88 8.10
N LEU A 230 -4.77 43.94 9.03
CA LEU A 230 -4.97 44.21 10.44
C LEU A 230 -3.80 45.02 10.99
N THR A 231 -4.06 46.28 11.32
CA THR A 231 -3.09 47.24 11.86
C THR A 231 -3.04 47.23 13.40
N THR A 232 -3.90 46.45 14.06
CA THR A 232 -3.98 46.30 15.52
C THR A 232 -3.77 44.85 15.91
N ILE A 233 -3.13 44.61 17.03
CA ILE A 233 -2.81 43.31 17.57
C ILE A 233 -3.09 43.26 19.08
N SER A 234 -3.73 42.18 19.56
CA SER A 234 -3.93 41.94 20.98
C SER A 234 -2.59 41.61 21.68
N GLU A 235 -2.52 41.71 23.00
CA GLU A 235 -1.29 41.38 23.73
C GLU A 235 -0.93 39.89 23.59
N ASP A 236 -1.88 38.98 23.64
CA ASP A 236 -1.66 37.55 23.49
C ASP A 236 -1.15 37.18 22.07
N ASP A 237 -1.72 37.82 21.05
CA ASP A 237 -1.27 37.66 19.68
C ASP A 237 0.12 38.27 19.47
N TRP A 238 0.44 39.38 20.17
CA TRP A 238 1.76 39.98 20.15
C TRP A 238 2.83 39.03 20.73
N GLN A 239 2.55 38.40 21.87
CA GLN A 239 3.45 37.40 22.46
C GLN A 239 3.62 36.17 21.53
N THR A 240 2.54 35.75 20.87
CA THR A 240 2.56 34.66 19.88
C THR A 240 3.44 35.07 18.66
N LEU A 241 3.33 36.30 18.19
CA LEU A 241 4.16 36.84 17.11
C LEU A 241 5.65 36.89 17.48
N LEU A 242 5.97 37.33 18.70
CA LEU A 242 7.36 37.35 19.19
C LEU A 242 7.95 35.93 19.26
N SER A 243 7.15 34.96 19.72
CA SER A 243 7.54 33.55 19.77
C SER A 243 7.75 32.97 18.36
N ALA A 244 6.90 33.35 17.40
CA ALA A 244 7.03 32.94 16.00
C ALA A 244 8.28 33.51 15.35
N LEU A 245 8.61 34.78 15.59
CA LEU A 245 9.85 35.40 15.08
C LEU A 245 11.10 34.74 15.68
N ARG A 246 11.09 34.45 16.98
CA ARG A 246 12.20 33.70 17.62
C ARG A 246 12.41 32.32 17.01
N PHE A 247 11.31 31.61 16.76
CA PHE A 247 11.34 30.29 16.14
C PHE A 247 11.88 30.34 14.69
N LEU A 248 11.65 31.42 13.97
CA LEU A 248 12.06 31.61 12.59
C LEU A 248 13.51 32.04 12.41
N LEU A 249 14.25 32.47 13.44
CA LEU A 249 15.61 33.03 13.33
C LEU A 249 16.59 32.17 12.52
N ASP A 250 16.54 30.84 12.72
CA ASP A 250 17.42 29.87 12.05
C ASP A 250 16.71 29.13 10.90
N LYS A 251 15.47 29.49 10.58
CA LYS A 251 14.61 28.80 9.58
C LYS A 251 14.28 29.68 8.37
N VAL A 252 14.47 30.97 8.47
CA VAL A 252 14.36 31.90 7.35
C VAL A 252 15.70 31.89 6.60
N GLN A 253 15.74 31.17 5.48
CA GLN A 253 16.93 30.98 4.64
C GLN A 253 16.77 31.59 3.24
N SER A 254 15.61 32.17 2.92
CA SER A 254 15.34 32.83 1.66
C SER A 254 15.07 34.31 1.85
N ASN A 255 15.46 35.10 0.87
CA ASN A 255 15.18 36.54 0.83
C ASN A 255 13.67 36.85 0.76
N ASP A 256 12.89 35.90 0.19
CA ASP A 256 11.43 36.00 0.08
C ASP A 256 10.76 35.83 1.45
N ASP A 257 11.15 34.81 2.24
CA ASP A 257 10.65 34.61 3.59
C ASP A 257 11.03 35.78 4.53
N TRP A 258 12.25 36.26 4.39
CA TRP A 258 12.76 37.41 5.16
C TRP A 258 11.96 38.67 4.83
N SER A 259 11.77 39.00 3.55
CA SER A 259 10.98 40.14 3.10
C SER A 259 9.51 40.00 3.51
N ALA A 260 8.95 38.80 3.50
CA ALA A 260 7.58 38.51 3.92
C ALA A 260 7.36 38.81 5.41
N CYS A 261 8.36 38.51 6.27
CA CYS A 261 8.34 38.93 7.68
C CYS A 261 8.36 40.44 7.81
N GLY A 262 9.16 41.14 6.99
CA GLY A 262 9.21 42.61 6.95
C GLY A 262 7.87 43.23 6.60
N TYR A 263 7.23 42.81 5.55
CA TYR A 263 5.90 43.29 5.16
C TYR A 263 4.82 43.01 6.20
N ALA A 264 4.87 41.87 6.88
CA ALA A 264 3.95 41.56 7.97
C ALA A 264 4.15 42.48 9.17
N LEU A 265 5.38 42.80 9.52
CA LEU A 265 5.70 43.74 10.59
C LEU A 265 5.35 45.20 10.24
N LEU A 266 5.47 45.60 8.98
CA LEU A 266 4.98 46.92 8.51
C LEU A 266 3.49 47.14 8.80
N SER A 267 2.67 46.08 8.84
CA SER A 267 1.25 46.19 9.16
C SER A 267 0.99 46.70 10.58
N LEU A 268 1.95 46.59 11.49
CA LEU A 268 1.87 47.02 12.88
C LEU A 268 2.59 48.39 13.14
N GLN A 269 3.07 49.02 12.08
CA GLN A 269 3.74 50.31 12.18
C GLN A 269 2.77 51.37 12.79
N GLY A 270 3.19 51.97 13.88
CA GLY A 270 2.38 52.97 14.60
C GLY A 270 1.56 52.39 15.78
N SER A 271 1.35 51.09 15.85
CA SER A 271 0.67 50.46 17.00
C SER A 271 1.63 49.65 17.88
N ARG A 272 2.79 49.22 17.37
CA ARG A 272 3.84 48.49 18.09
C ARG A 272 5.23 48.93 17.56
N PRO A 273 6.32 48.62 18.28
CA PRO A 273 7.69 48.97 17.85
C PRO A 273 8.16 48.03 16.73
N ALA A 274 7.43 48.02 15.59
CA ALA A 274 7.61 47.10 14.50
C ALA A 274 8.98 47.26 13.78
N GLU A 275 9.46 48.49 13.61
CA GLU A 275 10.77 48.75 13.05
C GLU A 275 11.91 48.17 13.89
N GLN A 276 11.86 48.40 15.21
CA GLN A 276 12.88 47.87 16.12
C GLN A 276 12.85 46.32 16.13
N LEU A 277 11.64 45.72 16.11
CA LEU A 277 11.49 44.29 16.07
C LEU A 277 12.00 43.68 14.76
N TRP A 278 11.77 44.36 13.62
CA TRP A 278 12.34 44.00 12.33
C TRP A 278 13.85 44.01 12.34
N LEU A 279 14.46 45.07 12.84
CA LEU A 279 15.93 45.20 12.91
C LEU A 279 16.54 44.13 13.83
N ASP A 280 15.91 43.87 14.98
CA ASP A 280 16.37 42.87 15.95
C ASP A 280 16.24 41.44 15.42
N PHE A 281 15.17 41.16 14.68
CA PHE A 281 14.95 39.88 14.00
C PHE A 281 16.00 39.70 12.90
N SER A 282 16.17 40.68 12.01
CA SER A 282 17.05 40.60 10.86
C SER A 282 18.53 40.45 11.26
N ARG A 283 18.99 41.19 12.28
CA ARG A 283 20.37 41.07 12.78
C ARG A 283 20.74 39.70 13.34
N LYS A 284 19.73 38.93 13.78
CA LYS A 284 19.89 37.56 14.31
C LYS A 284 19.61 36.46 13.30
N ALA A 285 19.07 36.82 12.14
CA ALA A 285 18.77 35.85 11.06
C ALA A 285 20.03 35.33 10.39
N VAL A 286 20.01 34.10 9.91
CA VAL A 286 21.14 33.49 9.22
C VAL A 286 21.37 34.19 7.88
N GLY A 287 22.59 34.63 7.63
CA GLY A 287 22.97 35.31 6.37
C GLY A 287 22.70 36.82 6.34
N TYR A 288 22.48 37.45 7.49
CA TYR A 288 22.30 38.89 7.58
C TYR A 288 23.54 39.67 7.09
N GLU A 289 23.30 40.63 6.20
CA GLU A 289 24.28 41.60 5.78
C GLU A 289 24.10 42.92 6.53
N PRO A 290 25.16 43.51 7.10
CA PRO A 290 25.05 44.77 7.85
C PRO A 290 24.45 45.90 7.01
N GLY A 291 23.37 46.51 7.50
CA GLY A 291 22.69 47.62 6.84
C GLY A 291 21.50 47.21 5.96
N ALA A 292 21.40 45.93 5.56
CA ALA A 292 20.34 45.47 4.66
C ALA A 292 18.92 45.64 5.23
N ALA A 293 18.75 45.44 6.53
CA ALA A 293 17.43 45.56 7.18
C ALA A 293 17.01 47.04 7.29
N GLU A 294 17.94 47.89 7.60
CA GLU A 294 17.75 49.34 7.67
C GLU A 294 17.35 49.91 6.30
N GLU A 295 18.07 49.54 5.25
CA GLU A 295 17.76 49.95 3.87
C GLU A 295 16.41 49.41 3.41
N TRP A 296 16.12 48.13 3.71
CA TRP A 296 14.84 47.51 3.37
C TRP A 296 13.68 48.26 4.04
N TRP A 297 13.76 48.52 5.35
CA TRP A 297 12.72 49.23 6.09
C TRP A 297 12.51 50.63 5.59
N ALA A 298 13.60 51.38 5.38
CA ALA A 298 13.54 52.74 4.88
C ALA A 298 12.89 52.87 3.49
N SER A 299 13.11 51.87 2.61
CA SER A 299 12.54 51.84 1.27
C SER A 299 11.08 51.40 1.23
N HIS A 300 10.61 50.68 2.27
CA HIS A 300 9.26 50.06 2.28
C HIS A 300 8.31 50.71 3.29
N ARG A 301 8.78 51.43 4.30
CA ARG A 301 7.95 52.01 5.38
C ARG A 301 6.81 52.94 4.93
N SER A 302 6.87 53.48 3.72
CA SER A 302 5.83 54.33 3.13
C SER A 302 4.89 53.55 2.20
N GLN A 303 5.10 52.25 2.02
CA GLN A 303 4.25 51.39 1.18
C GLN A 303 3.11 50.78 2.01
N GLN A 304 2.01 50.45 1.35
CA GLN A 304 0.98 49.65 2.01
C GLN A 304 1.54 48.24 2.30
N PRO A 305 1.33 47.68 3.51
CA PRO A 305 1.74 46.35 3.84
C PRO A 305 1.08 45.34 2.92
N ARG A 306 1.86 44.37 2.43
CA ARG A 306 1.34 43.31 1.54
C ARG A 306 0.65 42.14 2.29
N SER A 307 0.91 42.07 3.61
CA SER A 307 0.35 41.03 4.50
C SER A 307 0.25 41.58 5.91
N ASP A 308 -0.60 41.01 6.76
CA ASP A 308 -0.67 41.33 8.17
C ASP A 308 0.28 40.45 9.01
N TRP A 309 0.42 40.79 10.29
CA TRP A 309 1.30 40.13 11.25
C TRP A 309 1.02 38.62 11.42
N ARG A 310 -0.20 38.13 11.13
CA ARG A 310 -0.55 36.70 11.17
C ARG A 310 0.22 35.88 10.14
N HIS A 311 0.73 36.53 9.12
CA HIS A 311 1.57 35.88 8.12
C HIS A 311 2.84 35.27 8.75
N VAL A 312 3.47 35.96 9.68
CA VAL A 312 4.65 35.47 10.42
C VAL A 312 4.32 34.24 11.25
N ILE A 313 3.19 34.26 11.94
CA ILE A 313 2.73 33.13 12.76
C ILE A 313 2.42 31.91 11.86
N ASN A 314 1.81 32.13 10.71
CA ASN A 314 1.51 31.08 9.76
C ASN A 314 2.79 30.51 9.12
N LEU A 315 3.76 31.36 8.79
CA LEU A 315 5.07 30.94 8.30
C LEU A 315 5.79 30.09 9.34
N ALA A 316 5.79 30.50 10.60
CA ALA A 316 6.38 29.73 11.69
C ALA A 316 5.70 28.35 11.85
N ARG A 317 4.36 28.26 11.74
CA ARG A 317 3.62 27.02 11.77
C ARG A 317 3.93 26.11 10.57
N GLN A 318 4.04 26.68 9.39
CA GLN A 318 4.46 25.93 8.18
C GLN A 318 5.87 25.36 8.30
N ARG A 319 6.74 26.03 9.06
CA ARG A 319 8.12 25.58 9.35
C ARG A 319 8.23 24.66 10.56
N GLY A 320 7.11 24.26 11.17
CA GLY A 320 7.03 23.25 12.24
C GLY A 320 6.93 23.81 13.67
N MET A 321 6.59 25.09 13.84
CA MET A 321 6.27 25.62 15.16
C MET A 321 5.00 24.98 15.69
N LEU A 322 5.14 24.13 16.71
CA LEU A 322 4.02 23.62 17.49
C LEU A 322 3.51 24.74 18.43
N ARG A 323 2.21 24.76 18.75
CA ARG A 323 1.69 25.57 19.86
C ARG A 323 2.28 25.02 21.16
N VAL A 324 3.37 25.56 21.60
CA VAL A 324 3.87 25.34 22.95
C VAL A 324 3.34 26.51 23.78
N ALA A 325 2.51 26.22 24.75
CA ALA A 325 2.32 27.13 25.87
C ALA A 325 3.68 27.29 26.53
N ASP A 326 4.12 28.52 26.69
CA ASP A 326 5.42 28.83 27.28
C ASP A 326 5.46 28.30 28.73
N PRO A 327 6.38 27.37 29.09
CA PRO A 327 6.48 26.85 30.45
C PRO A 327 6.83 27.92 31.49
N ALA A 328 7.27 29.07 31.06
CA ALA A 328 7.63 30.19 31.90
C ALA A 328 6.42 31.04 32.37
N SER A 329 5.20 30.76 31.86
CA SER A 329 3.97 31.44 32.32
C SER A 329 3.19 30.67 33.39
N PHE A 330 3.71 29.55 33.88
CA PHE A 330 3.19 28.87 35.05
C PHE A 330 3.84 29.45 36.30
N GLU A 331 3.30 30.55 36.82
CA GLU A 331 3.39 30.82 38.23
C GLU A 331 2.54 29.77 38.97
N PRO A 332 3.08 29.12 40.01
CA PRO A 332 2.27 28.18 40.80
C PRO A 332 1.14 28.97 41.42
N VAL A 333 -0.09 28.67 41.04
CA VAL A 333 -1.28 29.14 41.72
C VAL A 333 -1.19 28.56 43.13
N PRO A 334 -1.28 29.37 44.21
CA PRO A 334 -1.32 28.85 45.55
C PRO A 334 -2.50 27.89 45.69
N GLU A 335 -2.22 26.71 46.22
CA GLU A 335 -3.26 25.78 46.66
C GLU A 335 -4.06 26.42 47.79
N GLU A 336 -5.12 27.15 47.46
CA GLU A 336 -6.21 27.33 48.38
C GLU A 336 -7.29 26.32 48.04
N PRO A 337 -7.73 25.49 48.98
CA PRO A 337 -8.84 24.58 48.74
C PRO A 337 -10.09 25.41 48.57
N ASN A 338 -10.52 25.63 47.35
CA ASN A 338 -11.78 26.25 47.05
C ASN A 338 -12.91 25.24 47.37
N SER A 339 -13.31 25.23 48.65
CA SER A 339 -14.36 24.35 49.20
C SER A 339 -15.79 24.75 48.80
N ASP A 340 -15.94 25.71 47.86
CA ASP A 340 -17.24 26.25 47.46
C ASP A 340 -17.61 26.02 45.98
N LEU A 341 -17.03 25.01 45.32
CA LEU A 341 -17.67 24.45 44.14
C LEU A 341 -18.88 23.64 44.63
N VAL A 342 -19.99 24.30 44.84
CA VAL A 342 -21.30 23.69 44.98
C VAL A 342 -21.44 22.70 43.83
N ASP A 343 -21.63 21.46 44.19
CA ASP A 343 -21.83 20.34 43.26
C ASP A 343 -23.20 20.55 42.60
N VAL A 344 -23.27 21.50 41.65
CA VAL A 344 -24.46 21.69 40.83
C VAL A 344 -24.41 20.53 39.84
N MET A 345 -25.06 19.43 40.25
CA MET A 345 -25.32 18.32 39.35
C MET A 345 -25.90 18.88 38.05
N PRO A 346 -25.36 18.48 36.87
CA PRO A 346 -26.02 18.78 35.62
C PRO A 346 -27.46 18.28 35.70
N PRO A 347 -28.45 19.01 35.11
CA PRO A 347 -29.79 18.54 35.08
C PRO A 347 -29.81 17.12 34.56
N ASP A 348 -30.60 16.26 35.19
CA ASP A 348 -30.83 14.88 34.80
C ASP A 348 -31.40 14.88 33.35
N VAL A 349 -30.53 14.85 32.38
CA VAL A 349 -30.90 14.71 30.98
C VAL A 349 -31.23 13.21 30.88
N GLY A 350 -32.48 12.85 30.91
CA GLY A 350 -33.01 11.50 31.00
C GLY A 350 -32.55 10.50 29.93
N THR A 351 -31.26 10.41 29.71
CA THR A 351 -30.58 9.46 28.84
C THR A 351 -29.80 8.49 29.71
N ALA A 352 -29.98 7.20 29.46
CA ALA A 352 -29.20 6.13 30.10
C ALA A 352 -27.71 6.11 29.69
N ARG A 353 -27.21 7.16 29.02
CA ARG A 353 -25.84 7.23 28.48
C ARG A 353 -24.86 7.80 29.52
N PRO A 354 -23.63 7.25 29.60
CA PRO A 354 -22.58 7.80 30.47
C PRO A 354 -22.29 9.27 30.20
N LEU A 355 -22.16 10.07 31.25
CA LEU A 355 -21.87 11.50 31.18
C LEU A 355 -20.38 11.76 31.37
N ILE A 356 -19.72 12.33 30.37
CA ILE A 356 -18.29 12.68 30.36
C ILE A 356 -18.13 14.18 30.61
N ARG A 357 -17.53 14.54 31.75
CA ARG A 357 -17.25 15.91 32.14
C ARG A 357 -15.87 16.34 31.60
N LEU A 358 -15.81 17.35 30.72
CA LEU A 358 -14.58 17.88 30.14
C LEU A 358 -13.92 19.00 30.93
N SER A 359 -14.59 19.56 31.91
CA SER A 359 -14.07 20.62 32.82
C SER A 359 -13.88 20.09 34.23
N GLY A 360 -12.77 20.46 34.87
CA GLY A 360 -12.49 20.06 36.26
C GLY A 360 -12.02 18.62 36.44
N ALA A 361 -11.92 17.84 35.39
CA ALA A 361 -11.41 16.46 35.44
C ALA A 361 -10.01 16.37 34.84
N GLU A 362 -9.16 15.54 35.45
CA GLU A 362 -7.87 15.24 34.88
C GLU A 362 -8.01 14.54 33.51
N PHE A 363 -7.15 14.86 32.56
CA PHE A 363 -7.19 14.32 31.23
C PHE A 363 -7.06 12.77 31.22
N SER A 364 -6.26 12.22 32.12
CA SER A 364 -6.11 10.78 32.36
C SER A 364 -7.42 10.10 32.79
N SER A 365 -8.21 10.75 33.64
CA SER A 365 -9.52 10.26 34.05
C SER A 365 -10.53 10.27 32.90
N ILE A 366 -10.53 11.33 32.08
CA ILE A 366 -11.38 11.40 30.88
C ILE A 366 -11.04 10.28 29.93
N THR A 367 -9.75 10.09 29.60
CA THR A 367 -9.34 9.05 28.67
C THR A 367 -9.67 7.64 29.17
N LYS A 368 -9.63 7.38 30.48
CA LYS A 368 -10.03 6.11 31.06
C LYS A 368 -11.54 5.88 30.89
N GLN A 369 -12.38 6.88 31.17
CA GLN A 369 -13.83 6.80 30.94
C GLN A 369 -14.16 6.55 29.47
N LEU A 370 -13.44 7.20 28.54
CA LEU A 370 -13.58 6.95 27.10
C LEU A 370 -13.19 5.50 26.73
N GLU A 371 -12.16 4.96 27.36
CA GLU A 371 -11.74 3.56 27.16
C GLU A 371 -12.84 2.59 27.66
N GLU A 372 -13.42 2.83 28.82
CA GLU A 372 -14.52 2.03 29.38
C GLU A 372 -15.75 2.02 28.46
N VAL A 373 -16.16 3.20 27.97
CA VAL A 373 -17.31 3.36 27.09
C VAL A 373 -17.09 2.67 25.73
N LEU A 374 -15.87 2.73 25.18
CA LEU A 374 -15.58 2.18 23.86
C LEU A 374 -15.25 0.68 23.87
N SER A 375 -14.90 0.12 25.04
CA SER A 375 -14.40 -1.26 25.17
C SER A 375 -15.31 -2.36 24.60
N PRO A 376 -16.66 -2.25 24.56
CA PRO A 376 -17.52 -3.22 23.92
C PRO A 376 -17.44 -3.21 22.38
N HIS A 377 -16.99 -2.10 21.80
CA HIS A 377 -17.13 -1.79 20.37
C HIS A 377 -15.84 -1.89 19.57
N VAL A 378 -14.69 -1.93 20.24
CA VAL A 378 -13.37 -1.97 19.59
C VAL A 378 -12.44 -2.96 20.28
N PHE A 379 -11.38 -3.28 19.56
CA PHE A 379 -10.29 -4.12 20.00
C PHE A 379 -8.96 -3.41 19.73
N THR A 380 -7.87 -3.93 20.30
CA THR A 380 -6.51 -3.50 19.97
C THR A 380 -5.84 -4.54 19.07
N GLN A 381 -5.18 -4.07 18.00
CA GLN A 381 -4.35 -4.88 17.13
C GLN A 381 -2.96 -4.21 17.04
N GLY A 382 -2.01 -4.75 17.77
CA GLY A 382 -0.73 -4.07 18.00
C GLY A 382 -0.93 -2.71 18.69
N SER A 383 -0.46 -1.63 18.07
CA SER A 383 -0.60 -0.26 18.58
C SER A 383 -1.84 0.50 18.08
N HIS A 384 -2.77 -0.18 17.42
CA HIS A 384 -3.95 0.46 16.82
C HIS A 384 -5.25 -0.06 17.40
N LEU A 385 -6.28 0.81 17.38
CA LEU A 385 -7.65 0.41 17.61
C LEU A 385 -8.25 -0.12 16.31
N THR A 386 -8.91 -1.25 16.42
CA THR A 386 -9.59 -1.92 15.32
C THR A 386 -11.02 -2.28 15.69
N ARG A 387 -11.87 -2.40 14.68
CA ARG A 387 -13.25 -2.85 14.81
C ARG A 387 -13.61 -3.81 13.70
N THR A 388 -14.65 -4.58 13.88
CA THR A 388 -15.19 -5.45 12.83
C THR A 388 -16.05 -4.65 11.85
N SER A 389 -16.02 -5.06 10.58
CA SER A 389 -16.88 -4.56 9.50
C SER A 389 -17.19 -5.69 8.53
N GLU A 390 -18.23 -5.53 7.74
CA GLU A 390 -18.40 -6.35 6.54
C GLU A 390 -17.22 -6.16 5.61
N ALA A 391 -16.80 -7.24 4.97
CA ALA A 391 -15.66 -7.19 4.08
C ALA A 391 -16.00 -6.44 2.80
N HIS A 392 -15.02 -5.73 2.29
CA HIS A 392 -15.04 -5.13 0.96
C HIS A 392 -13.72 -5.42 0.25
N SER A 393 -13.78 -5.46 -1.07
CA SER A 393 -12.57 -5.59 -1.88
C SER A 393 -11.78 -4.28 -1.82
N ASP A 394 -10.46 -4.39 -1.67
CA ASP A 394 -9.55 -3.26 -1.58
C ASP A 394 -8.42 -3.41 -2.61
N GLY A 395 -8.48 -2.58 -3.65
CA GLY A 395 -7.50 -2.63 -4.73
C GLY A 395 -7.43 -4.01 -5.38
N ALA A 396 -6.24 -4.64 -5.32
CA ALA A 396 -6.00 -5.97 -5.89
C ALA A 396 -6.46 -7.12 -5.00
N ILE A 397 -6.93 -6.85 -3.76
CA ILE A 397 -7.38 -7.89 -2.84
C ILE A 397 -8.89 -8.05 -2.96
N GLN A 398 -9.34 -9.19 -3.48
CA GLN A 398 -10.76 -9.52 -3.60
C GLN A 398 -11.20 -10.30 -2.37
N ARG A 399 -12.34 -9.89 -1.80
CA ARG A 399 -12.99 -10.54 -0.65
C ARG A 399 -14.46 -10.76 -0.93
N ASN A 400 -15.01 -11.83 -0.37
CA ASN A 400 -16.45 -12.07 -0.43
C ASN A 400 -17.18 -11.07 0.48
N ALA A 401 -18.32 -10.55 0.05
CA ALA A 401 -19.15 -9.60 0.80
C ALA A 401 -19.62 -10.14 2.16
N ASP A 402 -19.79 -11.46 2.30
CA ASP A 402 -20.22 -12.12 3.55
C ASP A 402 -19.07 -12.28 4.56
N ALA A 403 -17.84 -11.99 4.18
CA ALA A 403 -16.71 -12.07 5.10
C ALA A 403 -16.74 -10.91 6.11
N VAL A 404 -16.17 -11.13 7.28
CA VAL A 404 -15.95 -10.08 8.28
C VAL A 404 -14.48 -9.74 8.30
N MET A 405 -14.17 -8.44 8.22
CA MET A 405 -12.81 -7.94 8.27
C MET A 405 -12.57 -6.98 9.42
N LEU A 406 -11.31 -6.80 9.75
CA LEU A 406 -10.86 -5.76 10.69
C LEU A 406 -10.55 -4.47 9.95
N ILE A 407 -11.05 -3.37 10.47
CA ILE A 407 -10.72 -2.04 9.95
C ILE A 407 -10.30 -1.12 11.10
N PRO A 408 -9.36 -0.20 10.87
CA PRO A 408 -8.93 0.74 11.89
C PRO A 408 -10.08 1.63 12.38
N ALA A 409 -10.16 1.87 13.69
CA ALA A 409 -11.03 2.88 14.27
C ALA A 409 -10.41 4.27 14.03
N THR A 410 -10.86 4.95 12.98
CA THR A 410 -10.38 6.29 12.62
C THR A 410 -10.85 7.35 13.60
N ALA A 411 -10.18 8.50 13.69
CA ALA A 411 -10.59 9.62 14.57
C ALA A 411 -12.02 10.09 14.26
N GLY A 412 -12.41 10.14 13.00
CA GLY A 412 -13.78 10.52 12.59
C GLY A 412 -14.83 9.52 13.09
N TRP A 413 -14.59 8.20 12.85
CA TRP A 413 -15.47 7.16 13.35
C TRP A 413 -15.55 7.15 14.88
N THR A 414 -14.41 7.24 15.56
CA THR A 414 -14.34 7.26 17.02
C THR A 414 -15.11 8.44 17.62
N ARG A 415 -15.02 9.61 16.98
CA ARG A 415 -15.77 10.81 17.40
C ARG A 415 -17.28 10.61 17.29
N ILE A 416 -17.75 10.07 16.18
CA ILE A 416 -19.17 9.77 15.96
C ILE A 416 -19.62 8.75 17.01
N ARG A 417 -18.84 7.68 17.18
CA ARG A 417 -19.19 6.60 18.10
C ARG A 417 -19.29 7.06 19.54
N PHE A 418 -18.38 7.93 20.01
CA PHE A 418 -18.50 8.53 21.33
C PHE A 418 -19.75 9.40 21.47
N GLY A 419 -20.12 10.18 20.45
CA GLY A 419 -21.36 10.94 20.44
C GLY A 419 -22.63 10.09 20.50
N GLU A 420 -22.56 8.84 20.03
CA GLU A 420 -23.66 7.88 20.14
C GLU A 420 -23.71 7.19 21.52
N LEU A 421 -22.56 6.94 22.14
CA LEU A 421 -22.43 6.12 23.33
C LEU A 421 -22.50 6.91 24.63
N CYS A 422 -22.11 8.20 24.66
CA CYS A 422 -22.06 9.01 25.85
C CYS A 422 -22.37 10.47 25.56
N ASP A 423 -22.75 11.20 26.62
CA ASP A 423 -23.01 12.62 26.58
C ASP A 423 -21.79 13.37 27.13
N PHE A 424 -21.37 14.45 26.44
CA PHE A 424 -20.27 15.30 26.85
C PHE A 424 -20.78 16.61 27.36
N VAL A 425 -20.26 17.07 28.51
CA VAL A 425 -20.59 18.37 29.10
C VAL A 425 -19.34 19.13 29.48
N LYS A 426 -19.43 20.46 29.35
CA LYS A 426 -18.40 21.41 29.77
C LYS A 426 -19.01 22.45 30.66
N PHE A 427 -18.34 22.80 31.75
CA PHE A 427 -18.80 23.86 32.64
C PHE A 427 -18.63 25.23 31.99
N ASN A 428 -19.70 26.03 31.95
CA ASN A 428 -19.69 27.39 31.46
C ASN A 428 -19.59 28.36 32.64
N PRO A 429 -18.42 28.97 32.89
CA PRO A 429 -18.25 29.85 34.05
C PRO A 429 -19.12 31.11 34.01
N LYS A 430 -19.54 31.56 32.82
CA LYS A 430 -20.39 32.78 32.69
C LYS A 430 -21.84 32.51 33.05
N GLN A 431 -22.32 31.31 32.76
CA GLN A 431 -23.70 30.89 33.01
C GLN A 431 -23.81 30.07 34.32
N GLN A 432 -22.66 29.72 34.92
CA GLN A 432 -22.61 28.85 36.11
C GLN A 432 -23.35 27.54 35.94
N GLU A 433 -23.32 26.97 34.73
CA GLU A 433 -24.01 25.73 34.38
C GLU A 433 -23.19 24.80 33.49
N TRP A 434 -23.52 23.52 33.51
CA TRP A 434 -22.97 22.51 32.61
C TRP A 434 -23.73 22.54 31.29
N VAL A 435 -23.01 22.76 30.19
CA VAL A 435 -23.59 22.81 28.85
C VAL A 435 -23.18 21.59 28.04
N PRO A 436 -24.11 20.99 27.27
CA PRO A 436 -23.78 19.91 26.37
C PRO A 436 -22.79 20.39 25.29
N VAL A 437 -21.80 19.55 24.98
CA VAL A 437 -20.80 19.85 23.94
C VAL A 437 -20.55 18.60 23.07
N ALA A 438 -20.10 18.78 21.83
CA ALA A 438 -19.68 17.67 21.00
C ALA A 438 -18.35 17.09 21.52
N PRO A 439 -18.05 15.80 21.23
CA PRO A 439 -16.75 15.21 21.52
C PRO A 439 -15.60 16.03 20.93
N SER A 440 -14.65 16.42 21.79
CA SER A 440 -13.50 17.23 21.37
C SER A 440 -12.53 16.44 20.49
N THR A 441 -12.08 17.03 19.37
CA THR A 441 -11.07 16.43 18.51
C THR A 441 -9.76 16.17 19.23
N ASP A 442 -9.39 17.05 20.17
CA ASP A 442 -8.14 16.94 20.93
C ASP A 442 -8.17 15.73 21.89
N HIS A 443 -9.28 15.51 22.58
CA HIS A 443 -9.44 14.34 23.46
C HIS A 443 -9.43 13.03 22.65
N ILE A 444 -10.05 13.03 21.49
CA ILE A 444 -10.10 11.85 20.62
C ILE A 444 -8.73 11.58 20.00
N GLY A 445 -8.03 12.62 19.52
CA GLY A 445 -6.68 12.49 19.02
C GLY A 445 -5.74 11.89 20.07
N ALA A 446 -5.71 12.49 21.25
CA ALA A 446 -4.87 12.00 22.35
C ALA A 446 -5.26 10.59 22.84
N PHE A 447 -6.54 10.23 22.81
CA PHE A 447 -7.01 8.88 23.11
C PHE A 447 -6.48 7.85 22.10
N LEU A 448 -6.48 8.18 20.81
CA LEU A 448 -5.99 7.31 19.75
C LEU A 448 -4.46 7.24 19.71
N ASP A 449 -3.79 8.37 19.92
CA ASP A 449 -2.32 8.49 19.88
C ASP A 449 -1.65 7.85 21.10
N ARG A 450 -2.41 7.48 22.11
CA ARG A 450 -1.91 6.79 23.31
C ARG A 450 -1.15 5.50 22.98
N GLY A 451 -1.57 4.78 21.93
CA GLY A 451 -0.89 3.58 21.42
C GLY A 451 -0.93 2.35 22.35
N SER A 452 -1.48 2.49 23.55
CA SER A 452 -1.71 1.40 24.51
C SER A 452 -2.93 1.69 25.38
N TRP A 453 -3.73 0.66 25.63
CA TRP A 453 -4.97 0.74 26.41
C TRP A 453 -5.01 -0.39 27.42
N THR A 454 -5.53 -0.13 28.59
CA THR A 454 -5.51 -1.08 29.73
C THR A 454 -6.77 -1.95 29.83
N ILE A 455 -7.87 -1.47 29.27
CA ILE A 455 -9.21 -2.10 29.36
C ILE A 455 -9.59 -2.76 28.03
N LEU A 456 -9.10 -2.22 26.91
CA LEU A 456 -9.45 -2.72 25.59
C LEU A 456 -8.85 -4.11 25.34
N ARG A 457 -9.67 -4.97 24.75
CA ARG A 457 -9.30 -6.36 24.49
C ARG A 457 -8.39 -6.46 23.28
N PRO A 458 -7.23 -7.16 23.36
CA PRO A 458 -6.42 -7.45 22.19
C PRO A 458 -7.14 -8.47 21.28
N LEU A 459 -7.01 -8.28 19.96
CA LEU A 459 -7.61 -9.16 18.97
C LEU A 459 -6.55 -9.61 17.96
N ASP A 460 -6.30 -10.92 17.95
CA ASP A 460 -5.32 -11.55 17.08
C ASP A 460 -5.99 -12.14 15.82
N ALA A 461 -7.26 -12.55 15.91
CA ALA A 461 -7.98 -13.15 14.80
C ALA A 461 -9.51 -13.07 14.93
N ILE A 462 -10.21 -13.29 13.81
CA ILE A 462 -11.64 -13.57 13.75
C ILE A 462 -11.83 -15.03 13.32
N ALA A 463 -12.71 -15.75 14.01
CA ALA A 463 -13.13 -17.08 13.63
C ALA A 463 -14.62 -17.09 13.21
N ARG A 464 -14.93 -17.81 12.12
CA ARG A 464 -16.31 -17.97 11.61
C ARG A 464 -16.88 -19.36 11.88
N ALA A 465 -16.12 -20.16 12.63
CA ALA A 465 -16.41 -21.54 12.97
C ALA A 465 -15.72 -21.92 14.29
N PRO A 466 -16.12 -22.99 14.97
CA PRO A 466 -15.40 -23.53 16.12
C PRO A 466 -13.93 -23.77 15.77
N PHE A 467 -13.05 -23.55 16.71
CA PHE A 467 -11.61 -23.63 16.46
C PHE A 467 -10.84 -24.23 17.64
N LEU A 468 -9.67 -24.77 17.33
CA LEU A 468 -8.73 -25.33 18.31
C LEU A 468 -7.91 -24.19 18.96
N ARG A 469 -7.79 -24.20 20.30
CA ARG A 469 -6.84 -23.38 21.05
C ARG A 469 -5.45 -24.04 21.12
N GLU A 470 -4.43 -23.26 21.48
CA GLU A 470 -3.06 -23.76 21.61
C GLU A 470 -2.91 -24.88 22.66
N ASP A 471 -3.77 -24.91 23.68
CA ASP A 471 -3.82 -25.97 24.70
C ASP A 471 -4.55 -27.24 24.26
N GLY A 472 -5.06 -27.29 23.03
CA GLY A 472 -5.82 -28.40 22.47
C GLY A 472 -7.31 -28.40 22.81
N SER A 473 -7.80 -27.45 23.58
CA SER A 473 -9.23 -27.28 23.82
C SER A 473 -9.94 -26.65 22.64
N ILE A 474 -11.25 -26.84 22.53
CA ILE A 474 -12.07 -26.24 21.47
C ILE A 474 -12.80 -25.01 22.03
N CYS A 475 -12.81 -23.95 21.21
CA CYS A 475 -13.69 -22.81 21.39
C CYS A 475 -14.89 -22.94 20.45
N ASP A 476 -16.07 -23.22 21.01
CA ASP A 476 -17.34 -23.35 20.31
C ASP A 476 -18.42 -22.37 20.80
N ALA A 477 -18.14 -21.60 21.86
CA ALA A 477 -19.04 -20.56 22.38
C ALA A 477 -18.82 -19.24 21.64
N PRO A 478 -19.85 -18.65 20.99
CA PRO A 478 -19.74 -17.36 20.32
C PRO A 478 -19.30 -16.22 21.25
N GLY A 479 -18.55 -15.27 20.71
CA GLY A 479 -18.06 -14.12 21.44
C GLY A 479 -16.53 -14.01 21.44
N TYR A 480 -16.02 -13.14 22.31
CA TYR A 480 -14.58 -12.96 22.44
C TYR A 480 -13.95 -14.01 23.36
N ASP A 481 -13.01 -14.77 22.86
CA ASP A 481 -12.23 -15.74 23.63
C ASP A 481 -10.91 -15.11 24.13
N PRO A 482 -10.79 -14.85 25.45
CA PRO A 482 -9.58 -14.22 26.00
C PRO A 482 -8.32 -15.10 25.89
N ALA A 483 -8.49 -16.44 25.90
CA ALA A 483 -7.35 -17.37 25.88
C ALA A 483 -6.62 -17.34 24.54
N SER A 484 -7.34 -17.25 23.43
CA SER A 484 -6.77 -17.18 22.08
C SER A 484 -6.76 -15.76 21.50
N ARG A 485 -7.33 -14.78 22.20
CA ARG A 485 -7.57 -13.40 21.70
C ARG A 485 -8.30 -13.39 20.35
N THR A 486 -9.25 -14.30 20.20
CA THR A 486 -10.01 -14.49 18.97
C THR A 486 -11.48 -14.09 19.19
N LEU A 487 -12.05 -13.39 18.23
CA LEU A 487 -13.47 -13.11 18.20
C LEU A 487 -14.19 -14.17 17.35
N TYR A 488 -14.97 -15.03 18.00
CA TYR A 488 -15.74 -16.04 17.34
C TYR A 488 -17.13 -15.51 16.97
N ILE A 489 -17.39 -15.41 15.67
CA ILE A 489 -18.68 -14.97 15.08
C ILE A 489 -19.16 -16.08 14.16
N PRO A 490 -19.96 -17.04 14.64
CA PRO A 490 -20.42 -18.16 13.81
C PRO A 490 -21.24 -17.66 12.62
N SER A 491 -21.05 -18.30 11.47
CA SER A 491 -21.83 -18.01 10.26
C SER A 491 -23.01 -18.96 10.07
N ILE A 492 -22.97 -20.11 10.72
CA ILE A 492 -24.00 -21.16 10.77
C ILE A 492 -23.92 -21.86 12.12
N ASP A 493 -24.90 -22.70 12.44
CA ASP A 493 -24.84 -23.59 13.60
C ASP A 493 -23.94 -24.79 13.29
N PHE A 494 -23.13 -25.18 14.26
CA PHE A 494 -22.20 -26.31 14.18
C PHE A 494 -22.63 -27.41 15.15
N PRO A 495 -22.57 -28.70 14.72
CA PRO A 495 -22.77 -29.83 15.64
C PRO A 495 -21.69 -29.83 16.75
N PRO A 496 -21.98 -30.43 17.91
CA PRO A 496 -20.98 -30.57 18.96
C PRO A 496 -19.81 -31.46 18.49
N ILE A 497 -18.60 -31.09 18.89
CA ILE A 497 -17.39 -31.90 18.64
C ILE A 497 -17.31 -32.97 19.73
N PRO A 498 -17.07 -34.26 19.41
CA PRO A 498 -16.89 -35.30 20.41
C PRO A 498 -15.84 -34.95 21.45
N ASP A 499 -16.11 -35.17 22.75
CA ASP A 499 -15.19 -34.83 23.82
C ASP A 499 -13.90 -35.65 23.81
N ASP A 500 -14.02 -36.96 23.57
CA ASP A 500 -12.89 -37.90 23.50
C ASP A 500 -13.05 -38.83 22.27
N PRO A 501 -12.79 -38.33 21.06
CA PRO A 501 -12.99 -39.09 19.83
C PRO A 501 -11.96 -40.23 19.72
N SER A 502 -12.45 -41.39 19.38
CA SER A 502 -11.61 -42.57 19.13
C SER A 502 -10.92 -42.50 17.76
N ARG A 503 -9.98 -43.43 17.53
CA ARG A 503 -9.34 -43.57 16.20
C ARG A 503 -10.37 -43.95 15.13
N ASP A 504 -11.39 -44.75 15.45
CA ASP A 504 -12.43 -45.14 14.52
C ASP A 504 -13.33 -43.96 14.15
N ASP A 505 -13.63 -43.06 15.12
CA ASP A 505 -14.33 -41.80 14.84
C ASP A 505 -13.51 -40.92 13.90
N ALA A 506 -12.21 -40.85 14.11
CA ALA A 506 -11.29 -40.09 13.23
C ALA A 506 -11.18 -40.71 11.83
N LEU A 507 -11.19 -42.03 11.68
CA LEU A 507 -11.23 -42.73 10.39
C LEU A 507 -12.56 -42.46 9.65
N ALA A 508 -13.69 -42.51 10.36
CA ALA A 508 -14.99 -42.17 9.79
C ALA A 508 -15.06 -40.69 9.38
N ALA A 509 -14.51 -39.77 10.18
CA ALA A 509 -14.40 -38.35 9.87
C ALA A 509 -13.53 -38.14 8.64
N LEU A 510 -12.38 -38.80 8.54
CA LEU A 510 -11.47 -38.70 7.39
C LEU A 510 -12.16 -39.21 6.10
N ALA A 511 -12.90 -40.29 6.19
CA ALA A 511 -13.65 -40.84 5.04
C ALA A 511 -14.68 -39.84 4.51
N ARG A 512 -15.48 -39.21 5.40
CA ARG A 512 -16.42 -38.12 5.02
C ARG A 512 -15.71 -36.88 4.46
N LEU A 513 -14.63 -36.47 5.09
CA LEU A 513 -13.86 -35.30 4.65
C LEU A 513 -13.27 -35.47 3.25
N ARG A 514 -12.87 -36.68 2.89
CA ARG A 514 -12.31 -37.04 1.58
C ARG A 514 -13.37 -37.26 0.49
N GLU A 515 -14.58 -37.61 0.84
CA GLU A 515 -15.63 -38.00 -0.11
C GLU A 515 -15.82 -37.04 -1.28
N PRO A 516 -15.96 -35.71 -1.08
CA PRO A 516 -16.15 -34.76 -2.18
C PRO A 516 -14.92 -34.60 -3.08
N PHE A 517 -13.77 -35.11 -2.69
CA PHE A 517 -12.50 -34.96 -3.38
C PHE A 517 -11.96 -36.26 -3.98
N ASN A 518 -12.61 -37.39 -3.78
CA ASN A 518 -12.13 -38.72 -4.23
C ASN A 518 -11.93 -38.81 -5.75
N GLU A 519 -12.63 -38.01 -6.54
CA GLU A 519 -12.59 -38.04 -8.00
C GLU A 519 -11.62 -37.03 -8.62
N PHE A 520 -10.91 -36.26 -7.79
CA PHE A 520 -9.88 -35.35 -8.29
C PHE A 520 -8.65 -36.13 -8.77
N PRO A 521 -8.00 -35.69 -9.84
CA PRO A 521 -6.89 -36.41 -10.45
C PRO A 521 -5.57 -36.17 -9.69
N TRP A 522 -5.48 -36.71 -8.49
CA TRP A 522 -4.26 -36.61 -7.70
C TRP A 522 -3.12 -37.28 -8.43
N LYS A 523 -1.96 -36.59 -8.57
CA LYS A 523 -0.79 -37.19 -9.20
C LYS A 523 -0.26 -38.38 -8.39
N GLU A 524 -0.36 -38.29 -7.07
CA GLU A 524 0.08 -39.33 -6.13
C GLU A 524 -0.68 -39.22 -4.81
N ALA A 525 -0.64 -40.27 -3.98
CA ALA A 525 -1.31 -40.31 -2.68
C ALA A 525 -0.82 -39.18 -1.73
N ALA A 526 0.45 -38.79 -1.83
CA ALA A 526 0.99 -37.69 -1.03
C ALA A 526 0.37 -36.34 -1.42
N SER A 527 -0.01 -36.13 -2.69
CA SER A 527 -0.71 -34.91 -3.14
C SER A 527 -2.12 -34.80 -2.55
N GLU A 528 -2.86 -35.93 -2.45
CA GLU A 528 -4.13 -35.97 -1.74
C GLU A 528 -3.93 -35.68 -0.25
N SER A 529 -2.92 -36.30 0.37
CA SER A 529 -2.60 -36.06 1.77
C SER A 529 -2.21 -34.62 2.03
N ALA A 530 -1.44 -33.98 1.15
CA ALA A 530 -1.10 -32.57 1.22
C ALA A 530 -2.35 -31.67 1.11
N PHE A 531 -3.33 -32.04 0.29
CA PHE A 531 -4.60 -31.33 0.22
C PHE A 531 -5.41 -31.47 1.52
N VAL A 532 -5.55 -32.67 2.06
CA VAL A 532 -6.25 -32.88 3.34
C VAL A 532 -5.51 -32.13 4.46
N SER A 533 -4.17 -32.12 4.43
CA SER A 533 -3.36 -31.34 5.37
C SER A 533 -3.62 -29.83 5.28
N HIS A 534 -3.95 -29.31 4.09
CA HIS A 534 -4.37 -27.91 3.94
C HIS A 534 -5.69 -27.63 4.66
N ILE A 535 -6.68 -28.48 4.55
CA ILE A 535 -7.96 -28.34 5.28
C ILE A 535 -7.73 -28.36 6.80
N LEU A 536 -6.93 -29.34 7.29
CA LEU A 536 -6.60 -29.41 8.72
C LEU A 536 -5.79 -28.19 9.17
N ALA A 537 -4.89 -27.68 8.33
CA ALA A 537 -4.11 -26.49 8.63
C ALA A 537 -4.98 -25.23 8.75
N GLU A 538 -5.97 -25.05 7.88
CA GLU A 538 -6.95 -23.97 7.99
C GLU A 538 -7.75 -24.07 9.30
N ALA A 539 -8.21 -25.28 9.67
CA ALA A 539 -8.99 -25.53 10.89
C ALA A 539 -8.16 -25.31 12.17
N ALA A 540 -6.89 -25.73 12.18
CA ALA A 540 -5.99 -25.65 13.34
C ALA A 540 -5.12 -24.39 13.36
N ARG A 541 -5.21 -23.49 12.38
CA ARG A 541 -4.26 -22.38 12.23
C ARG A 541 -4.13 -21.49 13.47
N LEU A 542 -5.19 -21.32 14.24
CA LEU A 542 -5.15 -20.52 15.48
C LEU A 542 -4.30 -21.15 16.57
N ALA A 543 -4.26 -22.48 16.61
CA ALA A 543 -3.43 -23.25 17.54
C ALA A 543 -1.96 -23.39 17.11
N MET A 544 -1.61 -22.95 15.90
CA MET A 544 -0.27 -23.09 15.36
C MET A 544 0.49 -21.76 15.39
N GLU A 545 1.79 -21.84 15.73
CA GLU A 545 2.68 -20.69 15.63
C GLU A 545 2.98 -20.33 14.17
N ARG A 546 3.31 -21.33 13.35
CA ARG A 546 3.68 -21.21 11.94
C ARG A 546 3.01 -22.29 11.11
N CYS A 547 2.83 -22.01 9.82
CA CYS A 547 2.21 -22.91 8.87
C CYS A 547 2.99 -22.90 7.56
N PRO A 548 3.29 -24.05 6.93
CA PRO A 548 3.87 -24.08 5.59
C PRO A 548 2.90 -23.53 4.55
N MET A 549 3.42 -23.06 3.41
CA MET A 549 2.62 -22.60 2.28
C MET A 549 2.19 -23.78 1.41
N TYR A 550 1.01 -23.68 0.79
CA TYR A 550 0.46 -24.68 -0.11
C TYR A 550 0.49 -24.20 -1.56
N PHE A 551 1.11 -24.98 -2.45
CA PHE A 551 1.13 -24.73 -3.88
C PHE A 551 0.23 -25.73 -4.60
N TYR A 552 -0.74 -25.24 -5.36
CA TYR A 552 -1.58 -26.05 -6.22
C TYR A 552 -1.06 -26.00 -7.66
N ASP A 553 -0.49 -27.12 -8.11
CA ASP A 553 0.18 -27.26 -9.38
C ASP A 553 -0.49 -28.28 -10.30
N ALA A 554 -0.47 -28.03 -11.60
CA ALA A 554 -0.90 -28.97 -12.61
C ALA A 554 -0.22 -28.63 -13.96
N PRO A 555 -0.09 -29.61 -14.88
CA PRO A 555 0.51 -29.34 -16.17
C PRO A 555 -0.32 -28.42 -17.07
N MET A 556 -1.63 -28.33 -16.83
CA MET A 556 -2.53 -27.49 -17.65
C MET A 556 -3.67 -26.84 -16.85
N ALA A 557 -4.27 -25.80 -17.44
CA ALA A 557 -5.45 -25.16 -16.89
C ALA A 557 -6.68 -26.08 -16.92
N GLY A 558 -7.65 -25.82 -16.01
CA GLY A 558 -8.92 -26.56 -15.98
C GLY A 558 -8.90 -27.88 -15.20
N THR A 559 -7.80 -28.24 -14.53
CA THR A 559 -7.66 -29.47 -13.73
C THR A 559 -8.42 -29.43 -12.39
N GLY A 560 -8.93 -28.26 -11.95
CA GLY A 560 -9.68 -28.10 -10.72
C GLY A 560 -8.90 -27.49 -9.55
N LYS A 561 -7.68 -26.97 -9.77
CA LYS A 561 -6.85 -26.35 -8.73
C LYS A 561 -7.58 -25.27 -7.91
N SER A 562 -8.11 -24.26 -8.61
CA SER A 562 -8.81 -23.14 -7.97
C SER A 562 -10.06 -23.61 -7.21
N THR A 563 -10.76 -24.61 -7.73
CA THR A 563 -11.91 -25.22 -7.05
C THR A 563 -11.51 -25.89 -5.74
N LEU A 564 -10.40 -26.64 -5.70
CA LEU A 564 -9.91 -27.28 -4.47
C LEU A 564 -9.50 -26.27 -3.41
N GLN A 565 -8.79 -25.23 -3.79
CA GLN A 565 -8.39 -24.15 -2.88
C GLN A 565 -9.58 -23.45 -2.23
N GLU A 566 -10.53 -23.07 -3.06
CA GLU A 566 -11.77 -22.44 -2.63
C GLU A 566 -12.54 -23.34 -1.65
N MET A 567 -12.66 -24.63 -1.97
CA MET A 567 -13.38 -25.57 -1.12
C MET A 567 -12.72 -25.79 0.24
N ALA A 568 -11.38 -25.87 0.31
CA ALA A 568 -10.67 -25.98 1.58
C ALA A 568 -10.94 -24.77 2.49
N ALA A 569 -10.86 -23.56 1.98
CA ALA A 569 -11.18 -22.36 2.74
C ALA A 569 -12.68 -22.27 3.13
N ARG A 570 -13.59 -22.64 2.22
CA ARG A 570 -15.03 -22.63 2.49
C ARG A 570 -15.45 -23.58 3.58
N ILE A 571 -14.83 -24.76 3.69
CA ILE A 571 -15.09 -25.70 4.80
C ILE A 571 -14.88 -24.99 6.13
N VAL A 572 -13.75 -24.28 6.29
CA VAL A 572 -13.37 -23.69 7.57
C VAL A 572 -13.97 -22.30 7.76
N HIS A 573 -13.83 -21.40 6.78
CA HIS A 573 -14.22 -20.01 6.93
C HIS A 573 -15.62 -19.69 6.43
N GLY A 574 -16.21 -20.56 5.60
CA GLY A 574 -17.53 -20.35 4.99
C GLY A 574 -17.51 -19.39 3.80
N THR A 575 -16.38 -18.77 3.53
CA THR A 575 -16.17 -17.80 2.46
C THR A 575 -14.95 -18.20 1.64
N GLU A 576 -14.81 -17.59 0.48
CA GLU A 576 -13.57 -17.68 -0.30
C GLU A 576 -12.41 -17.01 0.45
N PRO A 577 -11.17 -17.46 0.21
CA PRO A 577 -9.99 -16.79 0.75
C PRO A 577 -9.82 -15.41 0.14
N ALA A 578 -9.06 -14.54 0.79
CA ALA A 578 -8.66 -13.26 0.22
C ALA A 578 -7.77 -13.51 -1.01
N MET A 579 -8.33 -13.30 -2.20
CA MET A 579 -7.67 -13.58 -3.46
C MET A 579 -6.91 -12.36 -3.98
N ARG A 580 -5.73 -12.59 -4.52
CA ARG A 580 -4.93 -11.59 -5.17
C ARG A 580 -4.10 -12.18 -6.33
N PRO A 581 -3.85 -11.43 -7.39
CA PRO A 581 -2.92 -11.87 -8.43
C PRO A 581 -1.49 -12.01 -7.87
N TRP A 582 -0.72 -12.92 -8.46
CA TRP A 582 0.69 -13.04 -8.15
C TRP A 582 1.46 -11.74 -8.44
N VAL A 583 2.31 -11.32 -7.50
CA VAL A 583 3.17 -10.12 -7.63
C VAL A 583 4.63 -10.53 -7.44
N ALA A 584 5.45 -10.26 -8.43
CA ALA A 584 6.88 -10.57 -8.39
C ALA A 584 7.71 -9.51 -7.63
N ASP A 585 7.17 -8.31 -7.44
CA ASP A 585 7.83 -7.25 -6.67
C ASP A 585 7.72 -7.54 -5.17
N GLU A 586 8.87 -7.71 -4.51
CA GLU A 586 8.98 -8.07 -3.10
C GLU A 586 8.41 -6.99 -2.16
N ASP A 587 8.55 -5.71 -2.50
CA ASP A 587 8.02 -4.61 -1.69
C ASP A 587 6.49 -4.54 -1.76
N GLU A 588 5.91 -4.73 -2.94
CA GLU A 588 4.45 -4.80 -3.12
C GLU A 588 3.87 -6.07 -2.48
N LEU A 589 4.56 -7.18 -2.58
CA LEU A 589 4.18 -8.42 -1.90
C LEU A 589 4.15 -8.23 -0.37
N ARG A 590 5.20 -7.61 0.19
CA ARG A 590 5.30 -7.30 1.62
C ARG A 590 4.17 -6.41 2.11
N LYS A 591 3.91 -5.31 1.41
CA LYS A 591 2.81 -4.38 1.72
C LYS A 591 1.44 -5.06 1.68
N SER A 592 1.26 -5.92 0.71
CA SER A 592 0.01 -6.63 0.48
C SER A 592 -0.26 -7.68 1.56
N LEU A 593 0.76 -8.45 1.97
CA LEU A 593 0.66 -9.37 3.11
C LEU A 593 0.32 -8.62 4.40
N TYR A 594 0.95 -7.47 4.62
CA TYR A 594 0.64 -6.64 5.78
C TYR A 594 -0.81 -6.13 5.76
N ALA A 595 -1.31 -5.69 4.60
CA ALA A 595 -2.70 -5.25 4.44
C ALA A 595 -3.71 -6.38 4.72
N CYS A 596 -3.42 -7.62 4.28
CA CYS A 596 -4.23 -8.78 4.58
C CYS A 596 -4.24 -9.10 6.09
N LEU A 597 -3.08 -9.07 6.74
CA LEU A 597 -2.99 -9.28 8.19
C LEU A 597 -3.77 -8.21 8.97
N MET A 598 -3.65 -6.95 8.59
CA MET A 598 -4.41 -5.84 9.19
C MET A 598 -5.92 -6.04 9.05
N ALA A 599 -6.36 -6.58 7.92
CA ALA A 599 -7.77 -6.90 7.68
C ALA A 599 -8.24 -8.17 8.41
N GLY A 600 -7.32 -8.95 9.00
CA GLY A 600 -7.63 -10.20 9.68
C GLY A 600 -7.91 -11.37 8.73
N ASP A 601 -7.40 -11.32 7.48
CA ASP A 601 -7.56 -12.39 6.50
C ASP A 601 -6.85 -13.67 6.99
N ARG A 602 -7.61 -14.74 7.14
CA ARG A 602 -7.14 -16.03 7.67
C ARG A 602 -6.50 -16.91 6.61
N SER A 603 -6.91 -16.77 5.36
CA SER A 603 -6.41 -17.48 4.21
C SER A 603 -6.13 -16.48 3.08
N ILE A 604 -4.94 -16.51 2.50
CA ILE A 604 -4.54 -15.63 1.39
C ILE A 604 -4.16 -16.50 0.21
N TRP A 605 -4.81 -16.22 -0.91
CA TRP A 605 -4.61 -16.95 -2.15
C TRP A 605 -3.93 -16.08 -3.22
N PHE A 606 -2.73 -16.50 -3.63
CA PHE A 606 -2.04 -15.95 -4.80
C PHE A 606 -2.44 -16.71 -6.05
N ASP A 607 -3.31 -16.12 -6.86
CA ASP A 607 -3.81 -16.75 -8.07
C ASP A 607 -2.94 -16.42 -9.28
N ASN A 608 -2.95 -17.33 -10.26
CA ASN A 608 -2.28 -17.17 -11.55
C ASN A 608 -0.77 -16.87 -11.44
N VAL A 609 -0.08 -17.67 -10.63
CA VAL A 609 1.39 -17.69 -10.70
C VAL A 609 1.79 -18.01 -12.14
N PRO A 610 2.68 -17.23 -12.79
CA PRO A 610 3.06 -17.45 -14.19
C PRO A 610 3.54 -18.87 -14.48
N ASP A 611 3.17 -19.39 -15.65
CA ASP A 611 3.46 -20.78 -16.05
C ASP A 611 4.96 -21.07 -16.12
N GLY A 612 5.38 -22.21 -15.60
CA GLY A 612 6.75 -22.71 -15.66
C GLY A 612 7.77 -21.96 -14.81
N ILE A 613 7.36 -21.02 -13.94
CA ILE A 613 8.33 -20.24 -13.17
C ILE A 613 8.87 -20.99 -11.95
N LYS A 614 10.12 -20.70 -11.62
CA LYS A 614 10.73 -21.00 -10.32
C LYS A 614 10.37 -19.92 -9.32
N VAL A 615 9.49 -20.26 -8.37
CA VAL A 615 9.00 -19.32 -7.37
C VAL A 615 10.05 -19.12 -6.27
N ARG A 616 10.59 -17.92 -6.16
CA ARG A 616 11.52 -17.51 -5.11
C ARG A 616 11.05 -16.18 -4.53
N SER A 617 10.99 -16.08 -3.21
CA SER A 617 10.63 -14.84 -2.52
C SER A 617 11.18 -14.82 -1.11
N SER A 618 12.04 -13.85 -0.81
CA SER A 618 12.59 -13.62 0.52
C SER A 618 11.50 -13.15 1.50
N VAL A 619 10.50 -12.44 1.02
CA VAL A 619 9.37 -11.97 1.81
C VAL A 619 8.49 -13.15 2.24
N LEU A 620 8.15 -14.07 1.33
CA LEU A 620 7.39 -15.29 1.69
C LEU A 620 8.16 -16.17 2.67
N GLU A 621 9.47 -16.35 2.44
CA GLU A 621 10.32 -17.13 3.34
C GLU A 621 10.34 -16.56 4.77
N ALA A 622 10.44 -15.25 4.91
CA ALA A 622 10.38 -14.55 6.19
C ALA A 622 8.98 -14.63 6.82
N PHE A 623 7.93 -14.44 6.01
CA PHE A 623 6.55 -14.48 6.47
C PHE A 623 6.16 -15.85 7.05
N LEU A 624 6.51 -16.94 6.37
CA LEU A 624 6.20 -18.32 6.79
C LEU A 624 6.88 -18.72 8.11
N THR A 625 8.03 -18.10 8.41
CA THR A 625 8.79 -18.38 9.63
C THR A 625 8.56 -17.36 10.75
N SER A 626 7.72 -16.36 10.53
CA SER A 626 7.40 -15.32 11.51
C SER A 626 6.06 -15.59 12.17
N ALA A 627 6.07 -15.78 13.51
CA ALA A 627 4.85 -15.87 14.31
C ALA A 627 4.15 -14.49 14.44
N VAL A 628 4.94 -13.42 14.38
CA VAL A 628 4.48 -12.03 14.41
C VAL A 628 5.12 -11.26 13.27
N TRP A 629 4.31 -10.71 12.39
CA TRP A 629 4.78 -9.87 11.29
C TRP A 629 4.90 -8.42 11.73
N LYS A 630 6.06 -7.83 11.47
CA LYS A 630 6.34 -6.42 11.79
C LYS A 630 6.55 -5.63 10.52
N ASP A 631 5.73 -4.61 10.31
CA ASP A 631 5.87 -3.71 9.18
C ASP A 631 5.42 -2.29 9.50
N ARG A 632 5.78 -1.35 8.62
CA ARG A 632 5.35 0.04 8.72
C ARG A 632 3.97 0.20 8.08
N LYS A 633 3.07 0.89 8.76
CA LYS A 633 1.81 1.27 8.16
C LYS A 633 2.06 2.27 7.02
N LEU A 634 1.43 2.05 5.87
CA LEU A 634 1.53 2.95 4.71
C LEU A 634 1.15 4.38 5.12
N GLY A 635 2.07 5.34 4.88
CA GLY A 635 1.87 6.75 5.22
C GLY A 635 2.19 7.15 6.66
N GLU A 636 2.61 6.21 7.51
CA GLU A 636 3.01 6.48 8.90
C GLU A 636 4.44 5.97 9.16
N SER A 637 5.14 6.62 10.11
CA SER A 637 6.48 6.18 10.53
C SER A 637 6.44 5.14 11.65
N VAL A 638 5.26 4.67 12.04
CA VAL A 638 5.06 3.72 13.14
C VAL A 638 5.12 2.28 12.63
N THR A 639 5.94 1.46 13.27
CA THR A 639 5.99 0.01 13.02
C THR A 639 4.92 -0.67 13.87
N ASN A 640 4.05 -1.45 13.24
CA ASN A 640 3.07 -2.27 13.92
C ASN A 640 3.48 -3.75 13.89
N ALA A 641 3.12 -4.50 14.92
CA ALA A 641 3.39 -5.93 15.06
C ALA A 641 2.05 -6.67 15.13
N ILE A 642 1.80 -7.57 14.18
CA ILE A 642 0.54 -8.30 14.06
C ILE A 642 0.82 -9.79 14.11
N PRO A 643 0.11 -10.58 14.94
CA PRO A 643 0.21 -12.03 14.94
C PRO A 643 -0.11 -12.60 13.55
N ASN A 644 0.76 -13.50 13.08
CA ASN A 644 0.57 -14.18 11.81
C ASN A 644 -0.25 -15.47 12.03
N LYS A 645 -1.56 -15.38 11.89
CA LYS A 645 -2.48 -16.51 11.98
C LYS A 645 -3.12 -16.85 10.62
N THR A 646 -2.39 -16.62 9.53
CA THR A 646 -2.85 -16.79 8.15
C THR A 646 -2.25 -18.03 7.48
N VAL A 647 -2.98 -18.70 6.62
CA VAL A 647 -2.50 -19.74 5.70
C VAL A 647 -2.25 -19.09 4.34
N LEU A 648 -1.08 -19.37 3.75
CA LEU A 648 -0.74 -18.92 2.40
C LEU A 648 -0.93 -20.04 1.38
N VAL A 649 -1.57 -19.71 0.29
CA VAL A 649 -1.85 -20.62 -0.81
C VAL A 649 -1.47 -19.96 -2.14
N ALA A 650 -0.93 -20.72 -3.08
CA ALA A 650 -0.69 -20.25 -4.45
C ALA A 650 -1.16 -21.26 -5.48
N SER A 651 -1.58 -20.77 -6.66
CA SER A 651 -1.95 -21.64 -7.79
C SER A 651 -1.28 -21.19 -9.09
N GLY A 652 -0.86 -22.18 -9.88
CA GLY A 652 -0.26 -21.96 -11.18
C GLY A 652 -0.14 -23.25 -11.98
N ASN A 653 0.52 -23.19 -13.13
CA ASN A 653 0.86 -24.37 -13.93
C ASN A 653 2.36 -24.54 -13.98
N ASN A 654 2.82 -25.79 -13.77
CA ASN A 654 4.25 -26.15 -13.83
C ASN A 654 5.15 -25.25 -12.98
N MET A 655 4.61 -24.68 -11.91
CA MET A 655 5.37 -23.82 -11.01
C MET A 655 6.17 -24.66 -10.00
N THR A 656 7.35 -24.16 -9.64
CA THR A 656 8.24 -24.87 -8.73
C THR A 656 8.75 -23.93 -7.65
N PRO A 657 8.35 -24.09 -6.37
CA PRO A 657 9.03 -23.38 -5.28
C PRO A 657 10.48 -23.85 -5.19
N VAL A 658 11.40 -22.92 -5.04
CA VAL A 658 12.85 -23.19 -4.98
C VAL A 658 13.48 -22.53 -3.76
N SER A 659 14.75 -22.84 -3.50
CA SER A 659 15.51 -22.30 -2.38
C SER A 659 14.85 -22.62 -1.02
N ALA A 660 14.92 -21.72 -0.07
CA ALA A 660 14.36 -21.95 1.25
C ALA A 660 12.81 -22.05 1.23
N LEU A 661 12.14 -21.54 0.19
CA LEU A 661 10.69 -21.65 0.02
C LEU A 661 10.28 -23.12 -0.26
N ALA A 662 11.08 -23.89 -0.99
CA ALA A 662 10.81 -25.31 -1.26
C ALA A 662 10.65 -26.13 0.04
N ARG A 663 11.51 -25.90 1.03
CA ARG A 663 11.45 -26.56 2.34
C ARG A 663 10.32 -26.07 3.26
N ARG A 664 9.68 -24.97 2.92
CA ARG A 664 8.60 -24.32 3.67
C ARG A 664 7.24 -24.45 2.99
N SER A 665 7.18 -25.31 1.98
CA SER A 665 5.98 -25.43 1.15
C SER A 665 5.64 -26.88 0.87
N LEU A 666 4.36 -27.15 0.65
CA LEU A 666 3.84 -28.42 0.18
C LEU A 666 3.26 -28.20 -1.22
N VAL A 667 3.48 -29.15 -2.13
CA VAL A 667 2.99 -29.05 -3.51
C VAL A 667 1.89 -30.07 -3.76
N ILE A 668 0.67 -29.58 -3.91
CA ILE A 668 -0.52 -30.35 -4.24
C ILE A 668 -0.59 -30.47 -5.76
N ARG A 669 -0.24 -31.63 -6.31
CA ARG A 669 -0.19 -31.86 -7.77
C ARG A 669 -1.39 -32.60 -8.27
N LEU A 670 -2.01 -32.05 -9.33
CA LEU A 670 -3.08 -32.68 -10.09
C LEU A 670 -2.55 -33.03 -11.47
N ASP A 671 -2.85 -34.25 -11.92
CA ASP A 671 -2.51 -34.72 -13.25
C ASP A 671 -3.67 -35.59 -13.79
N ALA A 672 -4.46 -35.03 -14.67
CA ALA A 672 -5.61 -35.71 -15.22
C ALA A 672 -5.26 -36.77 -16.27
N ASN A 673 -4.03 -36.78 -16.76
CA ASN A 673 -3.53 -37.68 -17.80
C ASN A 673 -4.50 -37.83 -18.99
N THR A 674 -5.15 -36.73 -19.38
CA THR A 674 -6.11 -36.65 -20.49
C THR A 674 -6.00 -35.26 -21.15
N GLU A 675 -6.16 -35.26 -22.48
CA GLU A 675 -6.18 -34.02 -23.26
C GLU A 675 -7.49 -33.26 -23.13
N ASN A 676 -8.59 -33.96 -22.82
CA ASN A 676 -9.92 -33.38 -22.76
C ASN A 676 -10.51 -33.42 -21.33
N LEU A 677 -10.26 -32.36 -20.57
CA LEU A 677 -10.72 -32.24 -19.20
C LEU A 677 -12.24 -32.00 -19.07
N ARG A 678 -12.92 -31.60 -20.17
CA ARG A 678 -14.34 -31.25 -20.17
C ARG A 678 -15.26 -32.45 -20.15
N ASP A 679 -14.75 -33.60 -20.57
CA ASP A 679 -15.56 -34.84 -20.68
C ASP A 679 -15.64 -35.62 -19.36
N ARG A 680 -15.05 -35.11 -18.29
CA ARG A 680 -15.09 -35.75 -16.97
C ARG A 680 -16.44 -35.57 -16.32
N VAL A 681 -17.08 -36.65 -15.96
CA VAL A 681 -18.32 -36.67 -15.20
C VAL A 681 -17.99 -37.01 -13.76
N PHE A 682 -18.47 -36.20 -12.84
CA PHE A 682 -18.25 -36.36 -11.40
C PHE A 682 -19.54 -36.84 -10.74
N LYS A 683 -19.46 -37.72 -9.75
CA LYS A 683 -20.61 -38.15 -8.92
C LYS A 683 -21.26 -36.96 -8.22
N ILE A 684 -20.41 -36.07 -7.70
CA ILE A 684 -20.86 -34.80 -7.12
C ILE A 684 -20.75 -33.72 -8.20
N ALA A 685 -21.87 -33.51 -8.92
CA ALA A 685 -21.93 -32.59 -10.05
C ALA A 685 -21.55 -31.12 -9.68
N ASN A 686 -21.84 -30.69 -8.44
CA ASN A 686 -21.47 -29.38 -7.95
C ASN A 686 -20.77 -29.50 -6.59
N PRO A 687 -19.44 -29.65 -6.57
CA PRO A 687 -18.69 -29.82 -5.32
C PRO A 687 -18.79 -28.60 -4.41
N ARG A 688 -18.84 -27.37 -4.96
CA ARG A 688 -18.99 -26.13 -4.17
C ARG A 688 -20.29 -26.12 -3.37
N ARG A 689 -21.39 -26.47 -4.03
CA ARG A 689 -22.70 -26.57 -3.38
C ARG A 689 -22.70 -27.65 -2.30
N TYR A 690 -22.16 -28.82 -2.62
CA TYR A 690 -22.04 -29.94 -1.66
C TYR A 690 -21.27 -29.50 -0.40
N ILE A 691 -20.13 -28.84 -0.56
CA ILE A 691 -19.32 -28.32 0.55
C ILE A 691 -20.13 -27.35 1.42
N MET A 692 -20.86 -26.41 0.81
CA MET A 692 -21.66 -25.45 1.57
C MET A 692 -22.80 -26.09 2.35
N GLU A 693 -23.47 -27.11 1.76
CA GLU A 693 -24.54 -27.86 2.39
C GLU A 693 -24.04 -28.75 3.53
N HIS A 694 -22.81 -29.29 3.44
CA HIS A 694 -22.23 -30.21 4.43
C HIS A 694 -21.12 -29.54 5.28
N ARG A 695 -20.92 -28.24 5.14
CA ARG A 695 -19.82 -27.48 5.75
C ARG A 695 -19.68 -27.73 7.24
N ALA A 696 -20.80 -27.70 7.98
CA ALA A 696 -20.77 -27.87 9.43
C ALA A 696 -20.15 -29.21 9.82
N GLN A 697 -20.60 -30.33 9.19
CA GLN A 697 -20.07 -31.64 9.47
C GLN A 697 -18.61 -31.80 9.04
N LEU A 698 -18.24 -31.31 7.84
CA LEU A 698 -16.88 -31.43 7.32
C LEU A 698 -15.85 -30.69 8.19
N LEU A 699 -16.22 -29.54 8.76
CA LEU A 699 -15.35 -28.85 9.73
C LEU A 699 -15.23 -29.65 11.03
N ILE A 700 -16.35 -30.18 11.56
CA ILE A 700 -16.31 -31.02 12.77
C ILE A 700 -15.46 -32.25 12.53
N ASP A 701 -15.53 -32.83 11.34
CA ASP A 701 -14.69 -33.98 10.95
C ASP A 701 -13.21 -33.60 10.97
N ALA A 702 -12.82 -32.43 10.44
CA ALA A 702 -11.44 -31.97 10.49
C ALA A 702 -10.96 -31.78 11.95
N LEU A 703 -11.77 -31.17 12.80
CA LEU A 703 -11.44 -30.98 14.23
C LEU A 703 -11.43 -32.31 15.01
N THR A 704 -12.32 -33.26 14.67
CA THR A 704 -12.36 -34.61 15.26
C THR A 704 -11.07 -35.36 14.95
N ILE A 705 -10.58 -35.33 13.72
CA ILE A 705 -9.30 -35.93 13.33
C ILE A 705 -8.16 -35.42 14.19
N ILE A 706 -8.07 -34.11 14.36
CA ILE A 706 -7.00 -33.47 15.14
C ILE A 706 -7.14 -33.86 16.63
N LYS A 707 -8.34 -33.70 17.18
CA LYS A 707 -8.62 -33.95 18.60
C LYS A 707 -8.39 -35.41 19.00
N ALA A 708 -8.73 -36.36 18.16
CA ALA A 708 -8.51 -37.79 18.37
C ALA A 708 -7.00 -38.14 18.47
N TYR A 709 -6.15 -37.40 17.77
CA TYR A 709 -4.71 -37.66 17.80
C TYR A 709 -4.00 -36.99 18.98
N LEU A 710 -4.48 -35.87 19.52
CA LEU A 710 -3.80 -35.09 20.56
C LEU A 710 -3.33 -35.91 21.77
N PRO A 711 -4.10 -36.89 22.32
CA PRO A 711 -3.65 -37.72 23.44
C PRO A 711 -2.55 -38.72 23.10
N HIS A 712 -2.30 -38.99 21.79
CA HIS A 712 -1.38 -40.02 21.38
C HIS A 712 0.09 -39.63 21.55
N ASN A 713 0.89 -40.62 21.89
CA ASN A 713 2.34 -40.47 21.93
C ASN A 713 2.89 -40.40 20.49
N GLN A 714 3.90 -39.54 20.31
CA GLN A 714 4.59 -39.36 19.02
C GLN A 714 5.54 -40.51 18.65
N ALA A 715 5.63 -41.57 19.46
CA ALA A 715 6.51 -42.70 19.17
C ALA A 715 6.21 -43.31 17.79
N GLY A 716 7.24 -43.43 16.96
CA GLY A 716 7.10 -43.94 15.59
C GLY A 716 6.67 -42.93 14.53
N MET A 717 6.42 -41.68 14.92
CA MET A 717 6.15 -40.59 13.94
C MET A 717 7.44 -40.06 13.35
N PRO A 718 7.41 -39.54 12.11
CA PRO A 718 8.56 -38.87 11.51
C PRO A 718 8.99 -37.65 12.33
N VAL A 719 10.27 -37.29 12.22
CA VAL A 719 10.78 -36.06 12.84
C VAL A 719 9.98 -34.86 12.35
N ALA A 720 9.58 -33.99 13.28
CA ALA A 720 8.82 -32.79 12.96
C ALA A 720 9.50 -31.94 11.90
N LEU A 721 8.73 -31.31 11.03
CA LEU A 721 9.25 -30.40 10.01
C LEU A 721 9.87 -29.19 10.72
N PRO A 722 11.17 -28.89 10.53
CA PRO A 722 11.84 -27.77 11.20
C PRO A 722 11.11 -26.43 10.95
N SER A 723 10.94 -25.66 12.01
CA SER A 723 10.17 -24.41 12.06
C SER A 723 8.65 -24.56 11.98
N PHE A 724 8.11 -25.78 11.82
CA PHE A 724 6.69 -26.09 11.72
C PHE A 724 6.29 -27.23 12.66
N GLU A 725 6.84 -27.25 13.87
CA GLU A 725 6.66 -28.31 14.85
C GLU A 725 5.19 -28.46 15.26
N SER A 726 4.50 -27.33 15.53
CA SER A 726 3.06 -27.34 15.87
C SER A 726 2.20 -27.80 14.68
N TRP A 727 2.56 -27.43 13.45
CA TRP A 727 1.90 -27.94 12.26
C TRP A 727 2.10 -29.46 12.10
N SER A 728 3.33 -29.94 12.32
CA SER A 728 3.61 -31.38 12.28
C SER A 728 2.74 -32.13 13.25
N ARG A 729 2.64 -31.67 14.50
CA ARG A 729 1.86 -32.27 15.56
C ARG A 729 0.34 -32.27 15.29
N LEU A 730 -0.18 -31.14 14.80
CA LEU A 730 -1.64 -30.96 14.66
C LEU A 730 -2.19 -31.39 13.30
N VAL A 731 -1.35 -31.50 12.28
CA VAL A 731 -1.77 -31.69 10.89
C VAL A 731 -1.15 -32.91 10.24
N ARG A 732 0.20 -33.02 10.24
CA ARG A 732 0.93 -34.08 9.56
C ARG A 732 0.75 -35.42 10.25
N GLU A 733 1.03 -35.46 11.55
CA GLU A 733 1.04 -36.69 12.35
C GLU A 733 -0.34 -37.36 12.42
N PRO A 734 -1.49 -36.63 12.60
CA PRO A 734 -2.82 -37.24 12.53
C PRO A 734 -3.09 -37.99 11.22
N LEU A 735 -2.66 -37.43 10.08
CA LEU A 735 -2.87 -38.05 8.77
C LEU A 735 -2.06 -39.35 8.61
N ILE A 736 -0.81 -39.32 9.02
CA ILE A 736 0.07 -40.52 9.01
C ILE A 736 -0.49 -41.59 9.95
N TRP A 737 -0.93 -41.22 11.16
CA TRP A 737 -1.55 -42.13 12.13
C TRP A 737 -2.81 -42.79 11.60
N LEU A 738 -3.60 -42.08 10.75
CA LEU A 738 -4.79 -42.64 10.09
C LEU A 738 -4.44 -43.42 8.82
N GLY A 739 -3.16 -43.54 8.44
CA GLY A 739 -2.67 -44.32 7.31
C GLY A 739 -2.62 -43.57 5.98
N MET A 740 -2.73 -42.27 5.98
CA MET A 740 -2.44 -41.48 4.77
C MET A 740 -0.95 -41.39 4.49
N ALA A 741 -0.60 -41.13 3.26
CA ALA A 741 0.79 -40.84 2.89
C ALA A 741 1.31 -39.58 3.63
N ASP A 742 2.60 -39.53 3.92
CA ASP A 742 3.20 -38.34 4.52
C ASP A 742 3.11 -37.13 3.55
N PRO A 743 2.39 -36.05 3.89
CA PRO A 743 2.26 -34.88 3.00
C PRO A 743 3.59 -34.19 2.69
N VAL A 744 4.61 -34.36 3.57
CA VAL A 744 5.94 -33.75 3.38
C VAL A 744 6.71 -34.36 2.21
N ILE A 745 6.34 -35.55 1.73
CA ILE A 745 6.89 -36.13 0.52
C ILE A 745 6.70 -35.22 -0.70
N THR A 746 5.66 -34.40 -0.71
CA THR A 746 5.42 -33.42 -1.78
C THR A 746 6.36 -32.21 -1.76
N GLN A 747 7.17 -32.04 -0.70
CA GLN A 747 8.20 -31.01 -0.69
C GLN A 747 9.26 -31.33 -1.76
N LEU A 748 9.57 -30.30 -2.51
CA LEU A 748 10.67 -30.39 -3.47
C LEU A 748 11.99 -30.27 -2.71
N ASN A 749 12.77 -31.33 -2.70
CA ASN A 749 14.10 -31.29 -2.10
C ASN A 749 15.01 -30.41 -2.97
N GLU A 750 15.51 -29.31 -2.42
CA GLU A 750 16.54 -28.47 -3.08
C GLU A 750 17.75 -29.31 -3.52
N THR A 751 18.09 -30.34 -2.72
CA THR A 751 19.18 -31.26 -3.01
C THR A 751 19.00 -32.05 -4.31
N ASP A 752 17.77 -32.38 -4.70
CA ASP A 752 17.54 -33.16 -5.91
C ASP A 752 17.69 -32.34 -7.19
N ASP A 753 17.27 -31.09 -7.21
CA ASP A 753 17.30 -30.29 -8.47
C ASP A 753 18.64 -29.54 -8.64
N GLU A 754 19.20 -28.97 -7.57
CA GLU A 754 20.53 -28.33 -7.63
C GLU A 754 21.68 -29.35 -7.66
N THR A 755 21.52 -30.51 -7.00
CA THR A 755 22.49 -31.59 -7.01
C THR A 755 22.46 -32.36 -8.32
N ARG A 756 21.26 -32.61 -8.87
CA ARG A 756 21.09 -33.20 -10.23
C ARG A 756 21.64 -32.27 -11.30
N ASN A 757 21.52 -30.97 -11.12
CA ASN A 757 21.95 -29.99 -12.12
C ASN A 757 23.48 -29.74 -12.09
N VAL A 758 24.13 -29.70 -10.91
CA VAL A 758 25.59 -29.53 -10.85
C VAL A 758 26.35 -30.86 -11.00
N GLY A 759 25.69 -31.99 -10.74
CA GLY A 759 26.31 -33.33 -10.80
C GLY A 759 26.99 -33.59 -12.14
N PRO A 760 26.28 -33.52 -13.29
CA PRO A 760 26.87 -33.73 -14.60
C PRO A 760 28.02 -32.76 -14.91
N ILE A 761 27.97 -31.52 -14.42
CA ILE A 761 29.04 -30.55 -14.57
C ILE A 761 30.25 -30.98 -13.73
N PHE A 762 30.02 -31.39 -12.47
CA PHE A 762 31.11 -31.84 -11.61
C PHE A 762 31.78 -33.10 -12.13
N GLU A 763 31.05 -34.07 -12.69
CA GLU A 763 31.61 -35.26 -13.37
C GLU A 763 32.53 -34.84 -14.52
N LYS A 764 32.08 -33.92 -15.37
CA LYS A 764 32.88 -33.41 -16.49
C LYS A 764 34.09 -32.62 -16.03
N LEU A 765 33.96 -31.85 -14.92
CA LEU A 765 35.08 -31.15 -14.34
C LEU A 765 36.10 -32.14 -13.72
N VAL A 766 35.62 -33.22 -13.06
CA VAL A 766 36.49 -34.29 -12.54
C VAL A 766 37.21 -35.03 -13.69
N ALA A 767 36.49 -35.31 -14.77
CA ALA A 767 37.11 -35.95 -15.98
C ALA A 767 38.23 -35.10 -16.58
N ASN A 768 38.08 -33.76 -16.55
CA ASN A 768 39.08 -32.84 -17.13
C ASN A 768 40.22 -32.48 -16.16
N PHE A 769 39.91 -32.32 -14.85
CA PHE A 769 40.88 -31.81 -13.87
C PHE A 769 41.32 -32.86 -12.86
N GLY A 770 40.55 -33.93 -12.63
CA GLY A 770 40.83 -34.92 -11.56
C GLY A 770 40.92 -34.25 -10.22
N ASP A 771 41.93 -34.59 -9.46
CA ASP A 771 42.23 -34.00 -8.14
C ASP A 771 43.04 -32.69 -8.21
N ARG A 772 43.33 -32.19 -9.43
CA ARG A 772 44.09 -30.95 -9.61
C ARG A 772 43.20 -29.72 -9.37
N THR A 773 43.82 -28.67 -8.87
CA THR A 773 43.15 -27.36 -8.79
C THR A 773 43.07 -26.69 -10.12
N PHE A 774 41.98 -25.95 -10.38
CA PHE A 774 41.75 -25.21 -11.61
C PHE A 774 41.28 -23.80 -11.30
N THR A 775 41.40 -22.90 -12.28
CA THR A 775 40.89 -21.52 -12.21
C THR A 775 39.69 -21.35 -13.14
N ALA A 776 38.97 -20.22 -12.99
CA ALA A 776 37.91 -19.86 -13.94
C ALA A 776 38.42 -19.74 -15.39
N GLY A 777 39.68 -19.29 -15.55
CA GLY A 777 40.37 -19.24 -16.87
C GLY A 777 40.63 -20.60 -17.45
N ASP A 778 40.97 -21.60 -16.63
CA ASP A 778 41.19 -22.97 -17.11
C ASP A 778 39.90 -23.61 -17.55
N MET A 779 38.81 -23.40 -16.79
CA MET A 779 37.49 -23.91 -17.15
C MET A 779 36.93 -23.24 -18.42
N ALA A 780 37.04 -21.92 -18.55
CA ALA A 780 36.59 -21.19 -19.74
C ALA A 780 37.36 -21.63 -21.01
N ARG A 781 38.66 -21.99 -20.88
CA ARG A 781 39.46 -22.49 -21.96
C ARG A 781 39.04 -23.87 -22.44
N ILE A 782 38.60 -24.73 -21.51
CA ILE A 782 38.06 -26.05 -21.88
C ILE A 782 36.76 -25.86 -22.65
N VAL A 783 35.87 -25.02 -22.21
CA VAL A 783 34.59 -24.74 -22.85
C VAL A 783 34.75 -24.13 -24.24
N GLY A 784 35.75 -23.30 -24.46
CA GLY A 784 36.03 -22.65 -25.73
C GLY A 784 36.67 -23.54 -26.83
N GLY A 785 36.87 -24.83 -26.57
CA GLY A 785 37.49 -25.76 -27.54
C GLY A 785 36.48 -26.41 -28.49
N LEU A 786 36.99 -27.00 -29.59
CA LEU A 786 36.20 -27.53 -30.74
C LEU A 786 35.78 -29.01 -30.63
N SER A 787 35.60 -29.63 -29.49
CA SER A 787 35.14 -31.03 -29.37
C SER A 787 33.68 -31.13 -28.85
N ASP A 788 32.95 -32.22 -29.19
CA ASP A 788 31.54 -32.42 -28.80
C ASP A 788 31.36 -32.46 -27.29
N GLU A 789 32.27 -33.08 -26.52
CA GLU A 789 32.24 -33.08 -25.04
C GLU A 789 32.34 -31.67 -24.42
N LYS A 790 33.00 -30.74 -25.13
CA LYS A 790 33.15 -29.35 -24.71
C LYS A 790 31.91 -28.54 -24.98
N ASN A 791 31.17 -28.84 -26.02
CA ASN A 791 29.87 -28.28 -26.31
C ASN A 791 28.86 -28.69 -25.24
N GLU A 792 28.86 -29.93 -24.77
CA GLU A 792 27.98 -30.42 -23.71
C GLU A 792 28.26 -29.74 -22.34
N LEU A 793 29.52 -29.45 -22.02
CA LEU A 793 29.87 -28.69 -20.80
C LEU A 793 29.43 -27.23 -20.94
N ASN A 794 29.57 -26.63 -22.11
CA ASN A 794 29.08 -25.30 -22.44
C ASN A 794 27.57 -25.21 -22.23
N ASP A 795 26.82 -26.15 -22.82
CA ASP A 795 25.36 -26.17 -22.74
C ASP A 795 24.87 -26.40 -21.28
N ALA A 796 25.51 -27.31 -20.57
CA ALA A 796 25.22 -27.55 -19.16
C ALA A 796 25.46 -26.30 -18.29
N LEU A 797 26.55 -25.58 -18.55
CA LEU A 797 26.84 -24.33 -17.84
C LEU A 797 25.85 -23.20 -18.17
N MET A 798 25.44 -23.09 -19.44
CA MET A 798 24.42 -22.15 -19.88
C MET A 798 23.08 -22.44 -19.21
N GLN A 799 22.64 -23.69 -19.16
CA GLN A 799 21.44 -24.14 -18.48
C GLN A 799 21.48 -23.83 -16.96
N MET A 800 22.67 -23.82 -16.38
CA MET A 800 22.92 -23.49 -14.98
C MET A 800 23.18 -21.99 -14.73
N GLY A 801 22.83 -21.14 -15.66
CA GLY A 801 22.87 -19.68 -15.50
C GLY A 801 24.23 -19.02 -15.75
N CYS A 802 25.22 -19.75 -16.28
CA CYS A 802 26.47 -19.16 -16.77
C CYS A 802 26.26 -18.67 -18.21
N GLN A 803 25.85 -17.41 -18.38
CA GLN A 803 25.46 -16.84 -19.69
C GLN A 803 26.56 -16.85 -20.76
N GLU A 804 27.83 -16.85 -20.35
CA GLU A 804 29.00 -16.83 -21.22
C GLU A 804 30.06 -17.80 -20.67
N PRO A 805 29.92 -19.13 -20.86
CA PRO A 805 30.85 -20.10 -20.26
C PRO A 805 32.29 -20.03 -20.79
N ASN A 806 32.54 -19.37 -21.93
CA ASN A 806 33.85 -19.08 -22.47
C ASN A 806 34.51 -17.82 -21.87
N ASN A 807 33.78 -17.05 -21.08
CA ASN A 807 34.27 -15.84 -20.44
C ASN A 807 34.73 -16.14 -18.97
N PRO A 808 36.04 -16.02 -18.66
CA PRO A 808 36.57 -16.35 -17.35
C PRO A 808 35.93 -15.57 -16.18
N ILE A 809 35.47 -14.35 -16.45
CA ILE A 809 34.81 -13.53 -15.40
C ILE A 809 33.44 -14.12 -15.05
N LYS A 810 32.65 -14.49 -16.06
CA LYS A 810 31.32 -15.09 -15.86
C LYS A 810 31.42 -16.48 -15.23
N VAL A 811 32.35 -17.29 -15.69
CA VAL A 811 32.69 -18.60 -15.06
C VAL A 811 33.12 -18.38 -13.58
N GLY A 812 33.90 -17.37 -13.29
CA GLY A 812 34.31 -17.04 -11.93
C GLY A 812 33.14 -16.64 -11.01
N TYR A 813 32.12 -15.98 -11.53
CA TYR A 813 30.87 -15.72 -10.79
C TYR A 813 30.10 -17.01 -10.54
N TRP A 814 29.95 -17.87 -11.52
CA TRP A 814 29.27 -19.16 -11.41
C TRP A 814 29.98 -20.08 -10.40
N LEU A 815 31.29 -20.19 -10.43
CA LEU A 815 32.09 -20.99 -9.47
C LEU A 815 31.90 -20.48 -8.03
N ARG A 816 31.85 -19.17 -7.81
CA ARG A 816 31.58 -18.60 -6.49
C ARG A 816 30.16 -18.91 -6.01
N ALA A 817 29.18 -18.83 -6.88
CA ALA A 817 27.79 -19.19 -6.57
C ALA A 817 27.60 -20.70 -6.35
N SER A 818 28.48 -21.52 -6.92
CA SER A 818 28.49 -22.99 -6.76
C SER A 818 29.43 -23.49 -5.67
N LYS A 819 30.10 -22.60 -4.93
CA LYS A 819 30.97 -22.96 -3.82
C LYS A 819 30.20 -23.77 -2.78
N ASP A 820 30.81 -24.80 -2.27
CA ASP A 820 30.31 -25.74 -1.26
C ASP A 820 29.10 -26.59 -1.71
N LYS A 821 28.63 -26.49 -2.95
CA LYS A 821 27.63 -27.39 -3.49
C LYS A 821 28.21 -28.80 -3.69
N ILE A 822 27.34 -29.79 -3.51
CA ILE A 822 27.68 -31.20 -3.68
C ILE A 822 26.90 -31.73 -4.91
N GLY A 823 27.58 -32.46 -5.80
CA GLY A 823 26.96 -33.12 -6.94
C GLY A 823 27.78 -34.34 -7.39
N SER A 824 27.12 -35.43 -7.72
CA SER A 824 27.75 -36.71 -8.13
C SER A 824 28.86 -37.20 -7.19
N GLY A 825 28.69 -36.98 -5.89
CA GLY A 825 29.69 -37.43 -4.87
C GLY A 825 30.91 -36.49 -4.74
N TYR A 826 30.88 -35.31 -5.35
CA TYR A 826 31.94 -34.30 -5.25
C TYR A 826 31.43 -32.99 -4.71
N LYS A 827 32.25 -32.29 -3.95
CA LYS A 827 32.01 -30.95 -3.41
C LYS A 827 32.98 -29.97 -4.04
N LEU A 828 32.47 -28.84 -4.55
CA LEU A 828 33.30 -27.75 -5.09
C LEU A 828 33.85 -26.89 -3.93
N VAL A 829 35.16 -26.87 -3.73
CA VAL A 829 35.81 -26.14 -2.66
C VAL A 829 36.78 -25.09 -3.19
N HIS A 830 36.93 -24.02 -2.45
CA HIS A 830 37.91 -22.98 -2.68
C HIS A 830 39.28 -23.45 -2.17
N ASP A 831 40.32 -23.41 -3.00
CA ASP A 831 41.67 -23.87 -2.72
C ASP A 831 42.72 -22.74 -2.87
N GLY A 832 42.45 -21.57 -2.32
CA GLY A 832 43.36 -20.44 -2.28
C GLY A 832 43.41 -19.63 -3.58
N HIS A 833 44.48 -18.86 -3.79
CA HIS A 833 44.73 -17.98 -4.93
C HIS A 833 46.08 -18.20 -5.52
N ASN A 834 46.22 -17.96 -6.81
CA ASN A 834 47.51 -17.84 -7.51
C ASN A 834 47.54 -16.59 -8.37
N LYS A 835 48.62 -16.37 -9.12
CA LYS A 835 48.78 -15.21 -10.03
C LYS A 835 47.75 -15.15 -11.16
N PHE A 836 46.99 -16.23 -11.39
CA PHE A 836 45.96 -16.35 -12.45
C PHE A 836 44.53 -16.25 -11.87
N GLY A 837 44.38 -16.12 -10.53
CA GLY A 837 43.10 -15.95 -9.88
C GLY A 837 42.78 -16.94 -8.76
N VAL A 838 41.51 -17.06 -8.46
CA VAL A 838 40.96 -18.00 -7.44
C VAL A 838 41.11 -19.43 -7.94
N ARG A 839 41.67 -20.32 -7.11
CA ARG A 839 41.74 -21.75 -7.37
C ARG A 839 40.56 -22.49 -6.76
N TRP A 840 40.08 -23.47 -7.48
CA TRP A 840 38.99 -24.35 -7.14
C TRP A 840 39.41 -25.78 -7.19
N LYS A 841 38.80 -26.65 -6.41
CA LYS A 841 39.04 -28.09 -6.41
C LYS A 841 37.72 -28.83 -6.19
N LEU A 842 37.58 -30.01 -6.85
CA LEU A 842 36.49 -30.93 -6.55
C LEU A 842 37.02 -31.95 -5.53
N GLN A 843 36.40 -31.96 -4.36
CA GLN A 843 36.74 -32.87 -3.26
C GLN A 843 35.68 -33.97 -3.18
N LYS A 844 36.11 -35.24 -3.19
CA LYS A 844 35.21 -36.36 -3.05
C LYS A 844 34.55 -36.32 -1.65
N THR A 845 33.23 -36.40 -1.61
CA THR A 845 32.50 -36.50 -0.35
C THR A 845 32.58 -37.94 0.17
N ASN A 846 32.92 -38.16 1.40
CA ASN A 846 32.88 -39.48 2.04
C ASN A 846 31.41 -39.91 2.13
N GLY A 847 30.97 -40.73 1.20
CA GLY A 847 29.64 -41.33 1.24
C GLY A 847 29.59 -42.45 2.28
N ASP A 848 29.09 -42.14 3.45
CA ASP A 848 28.39 -43.10 4.30
C ASP A 848 26.89 -42.69 4.28
N LEU A 849 26.25 -43.18 3.27
CA LEU A 849 24.79 -43.34 3.27
C LEU A 849 24.51 -44.81 3.57
N THR A 850 24.72 -45.20 4.81
CA THR A 850 24.05 -46.38 5.34
C THR A 850 22.61 -45.97 5.67
N ASN A 851 21.68 -46.60 5.02
CA ASN A 851 20.27 -46.66 5.31
C ASN A 851 19.99 -46.76 6.83
N GLY A 852 19.14 -45.86 7.35
CA GLY A 852 18.51 -45.96 8.66
C GLY A 852 17.10 -45.30 8.52
#